data_d93b0287e3dc32cd646720866ed6e71d
#
_entry.id   d93b0287e3dc32cd646720866ed6e71d
#
_cell.length_a   1.000
_cell.length_b   1.000
_cell.length_c   1.000
_cell.angle_alpha   90.00
_cell.angle_beta   90.00
_cell.angle_gamma   90.00
#
_symmetry.space_group_name_H-M   'P 1'
#
loop_
_entity.id
_entity.type
_entity.pdbx_description
1 polymer ?
#
loop_
_entity_poly.entity_id
_entity_poly.type
_entity_poly.pdbx_seq_one_letter_code
_entity_poly.pdbx_strand_id
1 'polypeptide(L)'
;LWRGAKNRDWLRSIPGRFGGLPFRVTAPGGIWLHAVSVGEVISAATLLRAMRERLPDTPLYVSVTTTTGHALALEKLTGLCDGVFYTPLDFCFAVRRILRAMRPSLVLIMETEIWPNLWRETKRSGAGLLVVNARISDRALPRYVKMRWFFAPILAIPDAIHAQSAQDVERYAQLGAPRERLHLGRNLKYDFHPERIQTSPEVAEWVRGHAPAHVVIAASTMPGVDATDGDEDDLTLAAFEAMGLEGLLWIHVPRRPERFDVAAAKLTARGIRFVRRSQLESLTLPGVLLLDTLGELSGLFPLAHAVFMGGTLVRRGGHNVLEPAFFGKPVIAGPYMENFAEIAREFTAAGALLRIAGAAELAPRLRALLADAGGSGELARGLAESKRGATEIACRAAIEILEANWPRQRRPLFQYLLLKPLSLLWAWGARRKQNVVPERLAVPVICVGGLAMGGSGKTPTVLHLAEYFRRIGRTPGILTRGYRRVSPAPYALIAAGDPAPVSETGDEAQIFVRAGIAHLGIGGDRVDVGRRLLAKWPVDVVLLDDGYQHRRLHRDFDLLLLDAQDPLSGGSVFPLGRLREPAEGLRRANAIVLTRVQRGREYRRLLAYIEKQKPGMPVYRSRVVPGEWMPSARPEGKAAAFCGLGNPASFWATLRLMGIETCYRWAFGDHHQYRPAELARLKHHALEAGATVLLTTEKDWMNLPPEAEKILQPLTIRWLRIGIEIEAEEALLAQIRQQMKIQYRTN
;
A
#
# COMPACT_ATOMS: atom_id res chain seq x y z
N LEU A 1 16.74 22.17 15.31
CA LEU A 1 15.99 23.35 14.80
C LEU A 1 16.92 24.36 14.13
N TRP A 2 18.03 24.78 14.77
CA TRP A 2 18.91 25.84 14.25
C TRP A 2 19.63 25.48 12.92
N ARG A 3 20.06 24.22 12.74
CA ARG A 3 20.65 23.73 11.47
C ARG A 3 19.59 23.61 10.33
N GLY A 4 18.33 23.46 10.67
CA GLY A 4 17.25 23.34 9.67
C GLY A 4 16.74 24.70 9.16
N ALA A 5 16.89 25.79 9.94
CA ALA A 5 16.39 27.11 9.56
C ALA A 5 17.07 27.69 8.29
N LYS A 6 18.27 27.23 7.96
CA LYS A 6 18.99 27.60 6.73
C LYS A 6 18.58 26.82 5.47
N ASN A 7 17.76 25.75 5.61
CA ASN A 7 17.34 24.91 4.49
C ASN A 7 15.85 25.13 4.18
N ARG A 8 15.53 25.71 3.02
CA ARG A 8 14.16 25.99 2.57
C ARG A 8 13.27 24.73 2.52
N ASP A 9 13.83 23.57 2.17
CA ASP A 9 13.08 22.31 2.10
C ASP A 9 12.71 21.80 3.50
N TRP A 10 13.56 22.06 4.49
CA TRP A 10 13.21 21.77 5.88
C TRP A 10 12.03 22.62 6.34
N LEU A 11 12.01 23.92 6.02
CA LEU A 11 10.89 24.81 6.35
C LEU A 11 9.60 24.33 5.70
N ARG A 12 9.63 23.90 4.43
CA ARG A 12 8.48 23.33 3.73
C ARG A 12 7.99 22.03 4.39
N SER A 13 8.84 21.28 5.07
CA SER A 13 8.47 20.05 5.77
C SER A 13 7.71 20.28 7.09
N ILE A 14 7.71 21.50 7.65
CA ILE A 14 7.14 21.81 8.97
C ILE A 14 5.67 21.40 9.10
N PRO A 15 4.75 21.75 8.18
CA PRO A 15 3.35 21.33 8.30
C PRO A 15 3.19 19.80 8.40
N GLY A 16 3.98 19.04 7.62
CA GLY A 16 4.02 17.58 7.68
C GLY A 16 4.49 17.07 9.05
N ARG A 17 5.54 17.68 9.61
CA ARG A 17 6.07 17.33 10.93
C ARG A 17 5.12 17.61 12.09
N PHE A 18 4.15 18.49 11.91
CA PHE A 18 3.04 18.73 12.84
C PHE A 18 1.76 17.97 12.47
N GLY A 19 1.89 16.89 11.69
CA GLY A 19 0.81 15.96 11.37
C GLY A 19 -0.05 16.36 10.19
N GLY A 20 0.42 17.27 9.31
CA GLY A 20 -0.19 17.53 8.02
C GLY A 20 0.15 16.43 7.02
N LEU A 21 -0.84 15.92 6.30
CA LEU A 21 -0.62 14.98 5.19
C LEU A 21 -0.64 15.75 3.87
N PRO A 22 0.30 15.47 2.94
CA PRO A 22 0.34 16.11 1.62
C PRO A 22 -0.70 15.54 0.65
N PHE A 23 -1.44 14.52 1.09
CA PHE A 23 -2.47 13.83 0.30
C PHE A 23 -3.72 13.59 1.16
N ARG A 24 -4.84 13.34 0.49
CA ARG A 24 -6.07 12.94 1.16
C ARG A 24 -6.07 11.42 1.38
N VAL A 25 -6.24 10.99 2.62
CA VAL A 25 -6.45 9.58 2.95
C VAL A 25 -7.87 9.19 2.56
N THR A 26 -7.97 8.16 1.74
CA THR A 26 -9.23 7.79 1.08
C THR A 26 -9.90 6.58 1.70
N ALA A 27 -9.16 5.73 2.41
CA ALA A 27 -9.70 4.55 3.09
C ALA A 27 -9.00 4.29 4.43
N PRO A 28 -9.73 3.89 5.47
CA PRO A 28 -9.13 3.39 6.70
C PRO A 28 -8.59 1.97 6.53
N GLY A 29 -7.79 1.52 7.48
CA GLY A 29 -7.37 0.11 7.55
C GLY A 29 -6.07 -0.21 6.81
N GLY A 30 -5.38 0.81 6.29
CA GLY A 30 -4.09 0.66 5.63
C GLY A 30 -2.93 0.33 6.58
N ILE A 31 -1.74 0.19 6.00
CA ILE A 31 -0.47 -0.01 6.68
C ILE A 31 0.34 1.28 6.59
N TRP A 32 0.86 1.74 7.72
CA TRP A 32 1.81 2.84 7.80
C TRP A 32 3.20 2.30 8.09
N LEU A 33 4.14 2.41 7.13
CA LEU A 33 5.54 2.09 7.31
C LEU A 33 6.31 3.37 7.66
N HIS A 34 7.10 3.32 8.74
CA HIS A 34 7.97 4.39 9.18
C HIS A 34 9.43 4.04 8.91
N ALA A 35 10.10 4.85 8.08
CA ALA A 35 11.52 4.79 7.76
C ALA A 35 12.14 6.19 7.99
N VAL A 36 13.36 6.27 8.49
CA VAL A 36 13.98 7.56 8.83
C VAL A 36 14.96 8.04 7.77
N SER A 37 15.77 7.14 7.26
CA SER A 37 16.95 7.43 6.44
C SER A 37 16.83 6.89 5.01
N VAL A 38 17.77 7.34 4.15
CA VAL A 38 17.96 6.81 2.78
C VAL A 38 18.14 5.29 2.77
N GLY A 39 18.96 4.74 3.70
CA GLY A 39 19.21 3.30 3.78
C GLY A 39 17.96 2.50 4.13
N GLU A 40 17.15 3.04 5.05
CA GLU A 40 15.87 2.41 5.42
C GLU A 40 14.84 2.48 4.29
N VAL A 41 14.78 3.57 3.53
CA VAL A 41 13.90 3.70 2.36
C VAL A 41 14.24 2.63 1.30
N ILE A 42 15.53 2.36 1.05
CA ILE A 42 15.96 1.32 0.13
C ILE A 42 15.52 -0.07 0.63
N SER A 43 15.75 -0.37 1.90
CA SER A 43 15.31 -1.64 2.51
C SER A 43 13.79 -1.77 2.54
N ALA A 44 13.07 -0.66 2.78
CA ALA A 44 11.62 -0.59 2.77
C ALA A 44 11.02 -0.90 1.39
N ALA A 45 11.69 -0.53 0.30
CA ALA A 45 11.20 -0.77 -1.06
C ALA A 45 10.98 -2.26 -1.34
N THR A 46 11.89 -3.13 -0.90
CA THR A 46 11.76 -4.60 -1.03
C THR A 46 10.56 -5.12 -0.24
N LEU A 47 10.42 -4.68 1.01
CA LEU A 47 9.30 -5.06 1.87
C LEU A 47 7.96 -4.56 1.31
N LEU A 48 7.88 -3.30 0.85
CA LEU A 48 6.67 -2.72 0.27
C LEU A 48 6.24 -3.44 -1.02
N ARG A 49 7.20 -3.84 -1.87
CA ARG A 49 6.91 -4.63 -3.08
C ARG A 49 6.28 -5.97 -2.71
N ALA A 50 6.87 -6.70 -1.79
CA ALA A 50 6.32 -7.97 -1.33
C ALA A 50 4.96 -7.81 -0.65
N MET A 51 4.76 -6.73 0.11
CA MET A 51 3.44 -6.40 0.68
C MET A 51 2.43 -6.05 -0.40
N ARG A 52 2.80 -5.27 -1.41
CA ARG A 52 1.91 -4.91 -2.52
C ARG A 52 1.48 -6.13 -3.33
N GLU A 53 2.39 -7.08 -3.57
CA GLU A 53 2.09 -8.35 -4.24
C GLU A 53 1.07 -9.19 -3.45
N ARG A 54 1.20 -9.25 -2.13
CA ARG A 54 0.32 -10.05 -1.25
C ARG A 54 -0.96 -9.33 -0.83
N LEU A 55 -0.90 -8.02 -0.71
CA LEU A 55 -1.97 -7.15 -0.24
C LEU A 55 -2.26 -6.05 -1.27
N PRO A 56 -2.63 -6.40 -2.52
CA PRO A 56 -2.71 -5.44 -3.63
C PRO A 56 -3.70 -4.31 -3.39
N ASP A 57 -4.74 -4.56 -2.61
CA ASP A 57 -5.84 -3.62 -2.35
C ASP A 57 -5.67 -2.84 -1.03
N THR A 58 -4.70 -3.24 -0.18
CA THR A 58 -4.47 -2.58 1.11
C THR A 58 -3.68 -1.28 0.91
N PRO A 59 -4.17 -0.12 1.41
CA PRO A 59 -3.41 1.12 1.34
C PRO A 59 -2.09 1.02 2.08
N LEU A 60 -0.99 1.43 1.42
CA LEU A 60 0.36 1.47 1.97
C LEU A 60 0.84 2.92 2.01
N TYR A 61 1.23 3.41 3.17
CA TYR A 61 1.75 4.76 3.38
C TYR A 61 3.13 4.70 3.99
N VAL A 62 4.01 5.62 3.57
CA VAL A 62 5.39 5.68 4.07
C VAL A 62 5.68 7.04 4.67
N SER A 63 6.16 7.07 5.91
CA SER A 63 6.71 8.29 6.49
C SER A 63 8.22 8.26 6.52
N VAL A 64 8.83 9.42 6.23
CA VAL A 64 10.30 9.58 6.20
C VAL A 64 10.70 10.83 6.98
N THR A 65 11.82 10.74 7.75
CA THR A 65 12.23 11.83 8.62
C THR A 65 13.17 12.80 7.93
N THR A 66 14.14 12.32 7.13
CA THR A 66 15.13 13.17 6.46
C THR A 66 14.60 13.71 5.13
N THR A 67 15.02 14.93 4.75
CA THR A 67 14.63 15.54 3.46
C THR A 67 15.16 14.74 2.26
N THR A 68 16.41 14.27 2.35
CA THR A 68 17.01 13.41 1.31
C THR A 68 16.32 12.05 1.19
N GLY A 69 15.99 11.42 2.33
CA GLY A 69 15.23 10.18 2.35
C GLY A 69 13.81 10.36 1.80
N HIS A 70 13.16 11.49 2.10
CA HIS A 70 11.83 11.81 1.59
C HIS A 70 11.83 11.99 0.05
N ALA A 71 12.83 12.70 -0.49
CA ALA A 71 12.99 12.86 -1.94
C ALA A 71 13.19 11.49 -2.62
N LEU A 72 14.09 10.65 -2.06
CA LEU A 72 14.31 9.30 -2.56
C LEU A 72 13.04 8.43 -2.48
N ALA A 73 12.27 8.56 -1.40
CA ALA A 73 11.02 7.81 -1.25
C ALA A 73 9.98 8.20 -2.31
N LEU A 74 9.88 9.48 -2.66
CA LEU A 74 9.03 9.95 -3.75
C LEU A 74 9.49 9.38 -5.10
N GLU A 75 10.79 9.27 -5.32
CA GLU A 75 11.34 8.70 -6.57
C GLU A 75 11.17 7.17 -6.63
N LYS A 76 11.59 6.44 -5.60
CA LYS A 76 11.73 4.97 -5.64
C LYS A 76 10.47 4.20 -5.22
N LEU A 77 9.58 4.82 -4.43
CA LEU A 77 8.39 4.15 -3.89
C LEU A 77 7.11 4.52 -4.66
N THR A 78 7.21 5.37 -5.68
CA THR A 78 6.08 5.65 -6.60
C THR A 78 5.58 4.34 -7.21
N GLY A 79 4.25 4.13 -7.17
CA GLY A 79 3.61 2.88 -7.59
C GLY A 79 3.61 1.76 -6.54
N LEU A 80 4.54 1.74 -5.59
CA LEU A 80 4.57 0.76 -4.50
C LEU A 80 3.71 1.18 -3.31
N CYS A 81 3.64 2.47 -3.00
CA CYS A 81 2.82 3.01 -1.90
C CYS A 81 1.77 4.02 -2.41
N ASP A 82 0.78 4.30 -1.58
CA ASP A 82 -0.34 5.21 -1.87
C ASP A 82 -0.07 6.63 -1.38
N GLY A 83 1.03 6.85 -0.68
CA GLY A 83 1.47 8.17 -0.25
C GLY A 83 2.72 8.17 0.60
N VAL A 84 3.56 9.20 0.38
CA VAL A 84 4.78 9.47 1.15
C VAL A 84 4.58 10.79 1.89
N PHE A 85 5.00 10.86 3.15
CA PHE A 85 4.86 12.04 3.98
C PHE A 85 6.01 12.18 4.99
N TYR A 86 6.18 13.37 5.55
CA TYR A 86 7.16 13.57 6.62
C TYR A 86 6.68 12.97 7.93
N THR A 87 7.58 12.26 8.62
CA THR A 87 7.31 11.74 9.96
C THR A 87 6.89 12.88 10.89
N PRO A 88 5.76 12.73 11.62
CA PRO A 88 5.38 13.71 12.63
C PRO A 88 6.43 13.73 13.73
N LEU A 89 6.72 14.91 14.29
CA LEU A 89 7.45 14.99 15.54
C LEU A 89 6.72 14.18 16.63
N ASP A 90 7.44 13.55 17.52
CA ASP A 90 6.88 12.65 18.54
C ASP A 90 6.05 13.38 19.62
N PHE A 91 5.29 14.39 19.20
CA PHE A 91 4.27 15.04 20.02
C PHE A 91 2.94 14.30 19.88
N CYS A 92 2.30 13.99 21.01
CA CYS A 92 1.03 13.27 21.02
C CYS A 92 -0.03 13.86 20.07
N PHE A 93 -0.13 15.19 19.96
CA PHE A 93 -1.11 15.83 19.08
C PHE A 93 -0.82 15.63 17.60
N ALA A 94 0.47 15.69 17.19
CA ALA A 94 0.89 15.51 15.79
C ALA A 94 0.67 14.07 15.34
N VAL A 95 1.11 13.11 16.18
CA VAL A 95 0.88 11.68 15.94
C VAL A 95 -0.61 11.35 15.88
N ARG A 96 -1.40 11.84 16.83
CA ARG A 96 -2.87 11.63 16.85
C ARG A 96 -3.56 12.20 15.63
N ARG A 97 -3.08 13.33 15.09
CA ARG A 97 -3.64 13.94 13.88
C ARG A 97 -3.51 13.00 12.70
N ILE A 98 -2.33 12.40 12.49
CA ILE A 98 -2.08 11.42 11.43
C ILE A 98 -2.91 10.14 11.66
N LEU A 99 -2.84 9.56 12.86
CA LEU A 99 -3.60 8.34 13.19
C LEU A 99 -5.11 8.50 13.00
N ARG A 100 -5.66 9.69 13.30
CA ARG A 100 -7.09 9.98 13.05
C ARG A 100 -7.42 10.11 11.57
N ALA A 101 -6.51 10.72 10.80
CA ALA A 101 -6.68 10.90 9.36
C ALA A 101 -6.54 9.57 8.62
N MET A 102 -5.49 8.81 8.90
CA MET A 102 -5.16 7.55 8.20
C MET A 102 -5.93 6.35 8.72
N ARG A 103 -6.23 6.31 10.02
CA ARG A 103 -6.86 5.15 10.71
C ARG A 103 -6.20 3.83 10.28
N PRO A 104 -4.87 3.68 10.44
CA PRO A 104 -4.18 2.47 10.00
C PRO A 104 -4.63 1.27 10.84
N SER A 105 -4.58 0.07 10.27
CA SER A 105 -4.72 -1.18 11.01
C SER A 105 -3.39 -1.69 11.54
N LEU A 106 -2.27 -1.25 10.92
CA LEU A 106 -0.92 -1.64 11.29
C LEU A 106 0.04 -0.46 11.09
N VAL A 107 0.95 -0.27 12.04
CA VAL A 107 2.14 0.58 11.89
C VAL A 107 3.38 -0.30 11.95
N LEU A 108 4.24 -0.19 10.94
CA LEU A 108 5.53 -0.86 10.84
C LEU A 108 6.63 0.15 11.12
N ILE A 109 7.52 -0.17 12.03
CA ILE A 109 8.69 0.65 12.36
C ILE A 109 9.95 -0.05 11.85
N MET A 110 10.76 0.66 11.09
CA MET A 110 12.03 0.15 10.60
C MET A 110 13.15 0.39 11.61
N GLU A 111 14.06 -0.57 11.75
CA GLU A 111 15.30 -0.48 12.53
C GLU A 111 15.12 -0.05 14.01
N THR A 112 15.88 0.96 14.47
CA THR A 112 15.99 1.32 15.91
C THR A 112 15.12 2.51 16.29
N GLU A 113 14.03 2.75 15.59
CA GLU A 113 13.22 3.96 15.74
C GLU A 113 12.24 3.86 16.92
N ILE A 114 12.77 4.00 18.14
CA ILE A 114 11.98 3.96 19.37
C ILE A 114 11.38 5.35 19.65
N TRP A 115 10.15 5.57 19.21
CA TRP A 115 9.39 6.80 19.36
C TRP A 115 8.24 6.59 20.35
N PRO A 116 8.38 6.99 21.63
CA PRO A 116 7.46 6.59 22.71
C PRO A 116 6.02 6.99 22.49
N ASN A 117 5.77 8.22 22.00
CA ASN A 117 4.40 8.67 21.77
C ASN A 117 3.82 8.07 20.49
N LEU A 118 4.60 7.90 19.42
CA LEU A 118 4.15 7.20 18.21
C LEU A 118 3.70 5.78 18.57
N TRP A 119 4.51 5.03 19.32
CA TRP A 119 4.18 3.65 19.70
C TRP A 119 2.94 3.59 20.58
N ARG A 120 2.87 4.43 21.62
CA ARG A 120 1.73 4.49 22.55
C ARG A 120 0.43 4.88 21.87
N GLU A 121 0.46 5.93 21.06
CA GLU A 121 -0.73 6.42 20.37
C GLU A 121 -1.19 5.46 19.27
N THR A 122 -0.27 4.75 18.61
CA THR A 122 -0.59 3.66 17.67
C THR A 122 -1.42 2.58 18.37
N LYS A 123 -0.94 2.03 19.48
CA LYS A 123 -1.72 1.00 20.21
C LYS A 123 -3.04 1.55 20.77
N ARG A 124 -3.05 2.80 21.22
CA ARG A 124 -4.29 3.46 21.67
C ARG A 124 -5.30 3.65 20.53
N SER A 125 -4.85 3.80 19.30
CA SER A 125 -5.74 3.90 18.13
C SER A 125 -6.41 2.57 17.75
N GLY A 126 -5.93 1.46 18.30
CA GLY A 126 -6.37 0.10 17.99
C GLY A 126 -5.60 -0.54 16.83
N ALA A 127 -4.60 0.16 16.28
CA ALA A 127 -3.69 -0.39 15.29
C ALA A 127 -2.71 -1.39 15.91
N GLY A 128 -2.26 -2.35 15.11
CA GLY A 128 -1.10 -3.18 15.40
C GLY A 128 0.19 -2.35 15.32
N LEU A 129 1.22 -2.80 16.00
CA LEU A 129 2.55 -2.20 15.97
C LEU A 129 3.60 -3.29 15.84
N LEU A 130 4.34 -3.29 14.73
CA LEU A 130 5.43 -4.23 14.45
C LEU A 130 6.73 -3.48 14.21
N VAL A 131 7.79 -3.88 14.90
CA VAL A 131 9.14 -3.41 14.61
C VAL A 131 9.83 -4.45 13.73
N VAL A 132 10.38 -4.05 12.59
CA VAL A 132 11.07 -4.92 11.64
C VAL A 132 12.51 -4.46 11.42
N ASN A 133 13.39 -5.38 11.08
CA ASN A 133 14.79 -5.11 10.88
C ASN A 133 15.46 -4.45 12.12
N ALA A 134 14.96 -4.80 13.32
CA ALA A 134 15.36 -4.16 14.57
C ALA A 134 16.82 -4.46 14.92
N ARG A 135 17.58 -3.41 15.26
CA ARG A 135 18.99 -3.55 15.67
C ARG A 135 19.35 -2.54 16.75
N ILE A 136 20.37 -2.85 17.53
CA ILE A 136 20.96 -1.93 18.49
C ILE A 136 22.48 -2.00 18.32
N SER A 137 23.12 -0.88 17.99
CA SER A 137 24.57 -0.84 17.82
C SER A 137 25.31 -1.01 19.15
N ASP A 138 26.53 -1.57 19.11
CA ASP A 138 27.42 -1.71 20.29
C ASP A 138 27.64 -0.39 21.00
N ARG A 139 27.76 0.70 20.23
CA ARG A 139 27.94 2.05 20.77
C ARG A 139 26.72 2.58 21.52
N ALA A 140 25.53 2.21 21.10
CA ALA A 140 24.28 2.71 21.69
C ALA A 140 23.84 1.87 22.91
N LEU A 141 24.10 0.56 22.89
CA LEU A 141 23.66 -0.39 23.91
C LEU A 141 23.93 0.06 25.35
N PRO A 142 25.13 0.52 25.75
CA PRO A 142 25.39 0.91 27.14
C PRO A 142 24.50 2.05 27.64
N ARG A 143 24.17 3.00 26.76
CA ARG A 143 23.24 4.11 27.10
C ARG A 143 21.84 3.62 27.31
N TYR A 144 21.36 2.73 26.42
CA TYR A 144 20.02 2.15 26.52
C TYR A 144 19.87 1.30 27.77
N VAL A 145 20.87 0.48 28.10
CA VAL A 145 20.88 -0.34 29.32
C VAL A 145 20.80 0.53 30.57
N LYS A 146 21.58 1.61 30.64
CA LYS A 146 21.55 2.58 31.75
C LYS A 146 20.15 3.21 31.92
N MET A 147 19.41 3.36 30.84
CA MET A 147 18.04 3.92 30.82
C MET A 147 16.97 2.83 30.69
N ARG A 148 17.26 1.60 31.08
CA ARG A 148 16.32 0.47 30.97
C ARG A 148 14.96 0.74 31.62
N TRP A 149 14.95 1.43 32.76
CA TRP A 149 13.72 1.82 33.44
C TRP A 149 12.77 2.66 32.58
N PHE A 150 13.32 3.46 31.64
CA PHE A 150 12.55 4.25 30.70
C PHE A 150 12.15 3.42 29.45
N PHE A 151 13.09 2.61 28.90
CA PHE A 151 12.84 1.88 27.67
C PHE A 151 12.01 0.61 27.84
N ALA A 152 12.13 -0.12 28.94
CA ALA A 152 11.39 -1.38 29.15
C ALA A 152 9.87 -1.24 29.00
N PRO A 153 9.19 -0.24 29.60
CA PRO A 153 7.75 -0.05 29.39
C PRO A 153 7.39 0.31 27.95
N ILE A 154 8.31 0.95 27.19
CA ILE A 154 8.08 1.31 25.79
C ILE A 154 8.26 0.08 24.90
N LEU A 155 9.31 -0.72 25.13
CA LEU A 155 9.57 -1.96 24.40
C LEU A 155 8.53 -3.05 24.64
N ALA A 156 7.72 -2.93 25.70
CA ALA A 156 6.56 -3.77 25.93
C ALA A 156 5.31 -3.35 25.12
N ILE A 157 5.35 -2.25 24.34
CA ILE A 157 4.19 -1.76 23.57
C ILE A 157 3.97 -2.52 22.26
N PRO A 158 5.00 -2.80 21.42
CA PRO A 158 4.82 -3.49 20.14
C PRO A 158 4.18 -4.86 20.28
N ASP A 159 3.42 -5.29 19.27
CA ASP A 159 2.89 -6.65 19.19
C ASP A 159 4.00 -7.66 18.95
N ALA A 160 5.02 -7.29 18.13
CA ALA A 160 6.23 -8.06 17.92
C ALA A 160 7.41 -7.16 17.54
N ILE A 161 8.63 -7.61 17.84
CA ILE A 161 9.91 -7.00 17.46
C ILE A 161 10.73 -8.06 16.75
N HIS A 162 10.96 -7.87 15.45
CA HIS A 162 11.76 -8.76 14.60
C HIS A 162 13.16 -8.19 14.46
N ALA A 163 14.11 -8.75 15.19
CA ALA A 163 15.50 -8.31 15.23
C ALA A 163 16.31 -8.91 14.06
N GLN A 164 17.34 -8.18 13.61
CA GLN A 164 18.20 -8.58 12.50
C GLN A 164 19.01 -9.85 12.80
N SER A 165 19.44 -9.99 14.06
CA SER A 165 20.33 -11.07 14.50
C SER A 165 19.90 -11.63 15.86
N ALA A 166 20.41 -12.83 16.21
CA ALA A 166 20.24 -13.38 17.55
C ALA A 166 20.86 -12.49 18.63
N GLN A 167 21.97 -11.81 18.31
CA GLN A 167 22.60 -10.84 19.21
C GLN A 167 21.67 -9.66 19.49
N ASP A 168 20.96 -9.15 18.47
CA ASP A 168 20.00 -8.06 18.67
C ASP A 168 18.78 -8.52 19.48
N VAL A 169 18.33 -9.75 19.30
CA VAL A 169 17.27 -10.34 20.18
C VAL A 169 17.69 -10.24 21.64
N GLU A 170 18.92 -10.67 21.98
CA GLU A 170 19.42 -10.58 23.36
C GLU A 170 19.62 -9.14 23.84
N ARG A 171 20.04 -8.22 22.98
CA ARG A 171 20.13 -6.80 23.31
C ARG A 171 18.77 -6.20 23.67
N TYR A 172 17.74 -6.47 22.87
CA TYR A 172 16.37 -6.03 23.19
C TYR A 172 15.84 -6.66 24.48
N ALA A 173 16.14 -7.93 24.75
CA ALA A 173 15.81 -8.58 26.01
C ALA A 173 16.50 -7.93 27.21
N GLN A 174 17.79 -7.58 27.09
CA GLN A 174 18.55 -6.82 28.11
C GLN A 174 17.92 -5.47 28.41
N LEU A 175 17.34 -4.81 27.41
CA LEU A 175 16.63 -3.52 27.57
C LEU A 175 15.23 -3.70 28.21
N GLY A 176 14.76 -4.91 28.40
CA GLY A 176 13.48 -5.21 29.05
C GLY A 176 12.31 -5.43 28.09
N ALA A 177 12.57 -5.68 26.81
CA ALA A 177 11.53 -6.15 25.90
C ALA A 177 11.05 -7.54 26.31
N PRO A 178 9.72 -7.82 26.29
CA PRO A 178 9.17 -9.13 26.62
C PRO A 178 9.68 -10.20 25.64
N ARG A 179 10.22 -11.30 26.16
CA ARG A 179 10.83 -12.35 25.30
C ARG A 179 9.84 -12.98 24.33
N GLU A 180 8.57 -13.11 24.72
CA GLU A 180 7.49 -13.63 23.87
C GLU A 180 7.15 -12.73 22.66
N ARG A 181 7.64 -11.50 22.63
CA ARG A 181 7.48 -10.55 21.52
C ARG A 181 8.74 -10.37 20.67
N LEU A 182 9.84 -11.01 21.08
CA LEU A 182 11.11 -10.95 20.39
C LEU A 182 11.28 -12.13 19.43
N HIS A 183 11.53 -11.83 18.17
CA HIS A 183 11.69 -12.84 17.13
C HIS A 183 12.94 -12.54 16.30
N LEU A 184 13.57 -13.59 15.80
CA LEU A 184 14.63 -13.46 14.80
C LEU A 184 13.99 -13.14 13.44
N GLY A 185 14.11 -11.89 13.01
CA GLY A 185 13.53 -11.36 11.77
C GLY A 185 14.48 -11.44 10.57
N ARG A 186 15.78 -11.67 10.80
CA ARG A 186 16.86 -11.54 9.82
C ARG A 186 17.01 -10.10 9.28
N ASN A 187 18.02 -9.87 8.45
CA ASN A 187 18.32 -8.53 7.93
C ASN A 187 17.79 -8.37 6.50
N LEU A 188 16.91 -7.40 6.27
CA LEU A 188 16.30 -7.09 4.98
C LEU A 188 17.31 -6.80 3.86
N LYS A 189 18.54 -6.41 4.19
CA LYS A 189 19.60 -6.16 3.21
C LYS A 189 20.00 -7.42 2.45
N TYR A 190 19.77 -8.62 3.00
CA TYR A 190 20.05 -9.90 2.34
C TYR A 190 18.96 -10.34 1.35
N ASP A 191 17.80 -9.66 1.32
CA ASP A 191 16.71 -10.01 0.40
C ASP A 191 16.87 -9.30 -0.96
N PHE A 192 18.07 -9.38 -1.51
CA PHE A 192 18.37 -8.95 -2.86
C PHE A 192 18.02 -10.05 -3.86
N HIS A 193 17.46 -9.66 -5.01
CA HIS A 193 16.97 -10.56 -6.05
C HIS A 193 17.77 -10.37 -7.34
N PRO A 194 18.92 -11.09 -7.52
CA PRO A 194 19.76 -10.96 -8.71
C PRO A 194 19.02 -11.34 -9.98
N GLU A 195 18.04 -12.25 -9.92
CA GLU A 195 17.21 -12.68 -11.05
C GLU A 195 16.33 -11.56 -11.63
N ARG A 196 16.12 -10.47 -10.89
CA ARG A 196 15.38 -9.27 -11.33
C ARG A 196 16.27 -8.19 -11.93
N ILE A 197 17.58 -8.39 -11.85
CA ILE A 197 18.56 -7.43 -12.36
C ILE A 197 19.00 -7.89 -13.75
N GLN A 198 18.89 -6.97 -14.70
CA GLN A 198 19.34 -7.22 -16.07
C GLN A 198 20.50 -6.32 -16.41
N THR A 199 21.52 -6.87 -17.03
CA THR A 199 22.56 -6.06 -17.69
C THR A 199 21.95 -5.37 -18.89
N SER A 200 22.25 -4.08 -19.09
CA SER A 200 21.86 -3.39 -20.32
C SER A 200 22.32 -4.19 -21.54
N PRO A 201 21.40 -4.53 -22.47
CA PRO A 201 21.76 -5.30 -23.66
C PRO A 201 22.92 -4.67 -24.45
N GLU A 202 22.92 -3.36 -24.56
CA GLU A 202 23.95 -2.56 -25.22
C GLU A 202 25.32 -2.74 -24.56
N VAL A 203 25.41 -2.68 -23.23
CA VAL A 203 26.67 -2.88 -22.49
C VAL A 203 27.11 -4.34 -22.57
N ALA A 204 26.18 -5.28 -22.47
CA ALA A 204 26.50 -6.71 -22.57
C ALA A 204 27.07 -7.08 -23.96
N GLU A 205 26.50 -6.50 -25.02
CA GLU A 205 26.99 -6.68 -26.40
C GLU A 205 28.33 -6.01 -26.60
N TRP A 206 28.50 -4.78 -26.12
CA TRP A 206 29.75 -4.05 -26.15
C TRP A 206 30.88 -4.82 -25.47
N VAL A 207 30.66 -5.32 -24.24
CA VAL A 207 31.67 -6.14 -23.52
C VAL A 207 32.00 -7.42 -24.28
N ARG A 208 30.99 -8.11 -24.82
CA ARG A 208 31.21 -9.32 -25.64
C ARG A 208 32.04 -9.03 -26.89
N GLY A 209 31.79 -7.91 -27.56
CA GLY A 209 32.52 -7.49 -28.77
C GLY A 209 34.01 -7.21 -28.52
N HIS A 210 34.38 -6.75 -27.31
CA HIS A 210 35.77 -6.51 -26.91
C HIS A 210 36.47 -7.77 -26.35
N ALA A 211 35.71 -8.84 -26.02
CA ALA A 211 36.20 -10.12 -25.53
C ALA A 211 37.30 -9.99 -24.44
N PRO A 212 37.09 -9.24 -23.34
CA PRO A 212 38.13 -9.04 -22.35
C PRO A 212 38.49 -10.34 -21.66
N ALA A 213 39.81 -10.59 -21.48
CA ALA A 213 40.27 -11.74 -20.73
C ALA A 213 39.90 -11.66 -19.25
N HIS A 214 39.89 -10.41 -18.73
CA HIS A 214 39.54 -10.12 -17.33
C HIS A 214 38.66 -8.88 -17.26
N VAL A 215 37.64 -8.91 -16.38
CA VAL A 215 36.77 -7.78 -16.05
C VAL A 215 36.86 -7.51 -14.56
N VAL A 216 37.34 -6.34 -14.19
CA VAL A 216 37.38 -5.87 -12.78
C VAL A 216 36.48 -4.65 -12.63
N ILE A 217 35.65 -4.64 -11.59
CA ILE A 217 34.78 -3.48 -11.28
C ILE A 217 35.29 -2.79 -10.01
N ALA A 218 35.69 -1.50 -10.13
CA ALA A 218 35.88 -0.62 -9.00
C ALA A 218 34.56 0.08 -8.71
N ALA A 219 33.78 -0.51 -7.82
CA ALA A 219 32.39 -0.15 -7.58
C ALA A 219 32.25 0.96 -6.52
N SER A 220 31.52 2.03 -6.85
CA SER A 220 31.16 3.10 -5.89
C SER A 220 32.34 3.79 -5.22
N THR A 221 33.33 4.20 -6.00
CA THR A 221 34.51 4.94 -5.49
C THR A 221 34.12 6.28 -4.91
N MET A 222 34.83 6.71 -3.86
CA MET A 222 34.55 7.92 -3.09
C MET A 222 35.79 8.77 -2.88
N PRO A 223 35.65 10.11 -2.81
CA PRO A 223 36.73 10.97 -2.33
C PRO A 223 36.90 10.80 -0.82
N GLY A 224 38.11 11.05 -0.34
CA GLY A 224 38.38 11.10 1.08
C GLY A 224 37.53 12.10 1.85
N VAL A 225 37.55 12.00 3.17
CA VAL A 225 36.84 12.93 4.07
C VAL A 225 37.64 14.23 4.22
N ASP A 226 38.95 14.11 4.19
CA ASP A 226 39.91 15.21 4.31
C ASP A 226 41.17 14.94 3.45
N ALA A 227 42.11 15.88 3.40
CA ALA A 227 43.32 15.80 2.60
C ALA A 227 44.24 14.61 2.94
N THR A 228 44.12 14.03 4.14
CA THR A 228 44.94 12.90 4.57
C THR A 228 44.39 11.55 4.15
N ASP A 229 43.13 11.49 3.69
CA ASP A 229 42.39 10.26 3.43
C ASP A 229 42.50 9.77 1.96
N GLY A 230 43.08 10.59 1.10
CA GLY A 230 43.23 10.27 -0.32
C GLY A 230 41.91 10.32 -1.11
N ASP A 231 41.97 9.84 -2.35
CA ASP A 231 40.79 9.73 -3.25
C ASP A 231 40.80 8.34 -3.89
N GLU A 232 39.75 7.58 -3.71
CA GLU A 232 39.67 6.20 -4.23
C GLU A 232 39.73 6.12 -5.75
N ASP A 233 39.33 7.17 -6.47
CA ASP A 233 39.52 7.19 -7.93
C ASP A 233 41.03 7.09 -8.25
N ASP A 234 41.89 7.87 -7.58
CA ASP A 234 43.35 7.83 -7.78
C ASP A 234 43.94 6.51 -7.33
N LEU A 235 43.50 5.99 -6.16
CA LEU A 235 44.02 4.73 -5.59
C LEU A 235 43.67 3.53 -6.48
N THR A 236 42.47 3.51 -7.01
CA THR A 236 41.99 2.38 -7.86
C THR A 236 42.56 2.47 -9.28
N LEU A 237 42.76 3.68 -9.83
CA LEU A 237 43.43 3.85 -11.12
C LEU A 237 44.92 3.49 -11.02
N ALA A 238 45.60 3.83 -9.92
CA ALA A 238 46.97 3.37 -9.69
C ALA A 238 47.06 1.84 -9.59
N ALA A 239 46.05 1.19 -8.99
CA ALA A 239 45.98 -0.27 -8.98
C ALA A 239 45.77 -0.84 -10.40
N PHE A 240 44.91 -0.24 -11.23
CA PHE A 240 44.74 -0.60 -12.63
C PHE A 240 46.07 -0.57 -13.40
N GLU A 241 46.81 0.55 -13.29
CA GLU A 241 48.12 0.71 -13.94
C GLU A 241 49.12 -0.37 -13.45
N ALA A 242 49.16 -0.58 -12.13
CA ALA A 242 50.05 -1.57 -11.52
C ALA A 242 49.72 -3.01 -11.92
N MET A 243 48.49 -3.33 -12.33
CA MET A 243 48.12 -4.70 -12.72
C MET A 243 48.84 -5.16 -13.98
N GLY A 244 49.02 -4.30 -14.99
CA GLY A 244 49.78 -4.61 -16.20
C GLY A 244 49.28 -5.86 -16.93
N LEU A 245 48.00 -6.18 -16.91
CA LEU A 245 47.42 -7.36 -17.54
C LEU A 245 46.88 -7.05 -18.94
N GLU A 246 47.33 -7.81 -19.91
CA GLU A 246 46.74 -7.74 -21.24
C GLU A 246 45.26 -8.19 -21.23
N GLY A 247 44.43 -7.58 -22.08
CA GLY A 247 43.02 -7.93 -22.16
C GLY A 247 42.18 -7.54 -20.90
N LEU A 248 42.69 -6.68 -20.01
CA LEU A 248 41.95 -6.20 -18.84
C LEU A 248 40.97 -5.10 -19.23
N LEU A 249 39.67 -5.34 -18.91
CA LEU A 249 38.63 -4.31 -18.88
C LEU A 249 38.43 -3.91 -17.41
N TRP A 250 38.69 -2.63 -17.11
CA TRP A 250 38.43 -2.04 -15.83
C TRP A 250 37.15 -1.19 -15.89
N ILE A 251 36.10 -1.56 -15.14
CA ILE A 251 34.87 -0.76 -15.05
C ILE A 251 35.00 0.13 -13.82
N HIS A 252 35.14 1.44 -14.06
CA HIS A 252 35.29 2.44 -13.01
C HIS A 252 33.96 3.13 -12.73
N VAL A 253 33.52 3.08 -11.45
CA VAL A 253 32.17 3.52 -11.09
C VAL A 253 32.23 4.51 -9.91
N PRO A 254 32.34 5.82 -10.18
CA PRO A 254 32.22 6.83 -9.12
C PRO A 254 30.81 6.82 -8.50
N ARG A 255 30.73 6.93 -7.19
CA ARG A 255 29.45 6.84 -6.45
C ARG A 255 28.49 8.00 -6.76
N ARG A 256 29.02 9.16 -7.14
CA ARG A 256 28.26 10.41 -7.26
C ARG A 256 28.36 11.01 -8.65
N PRO A 257 27.26 11.51 -9.24
CA PRO A 257 27.26 12.11 -10.58
C PRO A 257 28.25 13.24 -10.75
N GLU A 258 28.40 14.10 -9.72
CA GLU A 258 29.36 15.21 -9.72
C GLU A 258 30.82 14.76 -9.83
N ARG A 259 31.10 13.47 -9.69
CA ARG A 259 32.44 12.88 -9.81
C ARG A 259 32.73 12.33 -11.22
N PHE A 260 31.73 12.18 -12.09
CA PHE A 260 31.94 11.55 -13.41
C PHE A 260 32.97 12.29 -14.25
N ASP A 261 32.86 13.61 -14.34
CA ASP A 261 33.82 14.42 -15.07
C ASP A 261 35.18 14.52 -14.37
N VAL A 262 35.19 14.49 -13.04
CA VAL A 262 36.43 14.46 -12.28
C VAL A 262 37.21 13.16 -12.55
N ALA A 263 36.52 12.01 -12.55
CA ALA A 263 37.13 10.73 -12.86
C ALA A 263 37.65 10.68 -14.31
N ALA A 264 36.88 11.20 -15.28
CA ALA A 264 37.31 11.31 -16.66
C ALA A 264 38.57 12.18 -16.81
N ALA A 265 38.64 13.33 -16.15
CA ALA A 265 39.82 14.19 -16.16
C ALA A 265 41.06 13.49 -15.58
N LYS A 266 40.90 12.67 -14.50
CA LYS A 266 41.97 11.86 -13.90
C LYS A 266 42.47 10.78 -14.89
N LEU A 267 41.57 10.10 -15.60
CA LEU A 267 41.93 9.12 -16.61
C LEU A 267 42.73 9.76 -17.73
N THR A 268 42.29 10.92 -18.22
CA THR A 268 43.02 11.70 -19.25
C THR A 268 44.40 12.14 -18.76
N ALA A 269 44.49 12.68 -17.55
CA ALA A 269 45.76 13.16 -16.99
C ALA A 269 46.80 12.04 -16.81
N ARG A 270 46.35 10.80 -16.59
CA ARG A 270 47.21 9.59 -16.49
C ARG A 270 47.50 8.93 -17.85
N GLY A 271 46.92 9.43 -18.95
CA GLY A 271 47.06 8.81 -20.27
C GLY A 271 46.39 7.44 -20.37
N ILE A 272 45.45 7.13 -19.52
CA ILE A 272 44.72 5.86 -19.53
C ILE A 272 43.63 5.89 -20.59
N ARG A 273 43.62 4.88 -21.48
CA ARG A 273 42.56 4.72 -22.50
C ARG A 273 41.24 4.41 -21.85
N PHE A 274 40.20 5.18 -22.15
CA PHE A 274 38.87 4.95 -21.58
C PHE A 274 37.76 5.37 -22.54
N VAL A 275 36.57 4.80 -22.30
CA VAL A 275 35.30 5.23 -22.90
C VAL A 275 34.29 5.50 -21.82
N ARG A 276 33.36 6.40 -22.06
CA ARG A 276 32.22 6.65 -21.17
C ARG A 276 31.06 5.71 -21.51
N ARG A 277 30.32 5.27 -20.51
CA ARG A 277 29.10 4.49 -20.73
C ARG A 277 28.05 5.26 -21.54
N SER A 278 27.96 6.55 -21.35
CA SER A 278 27.06 7.45 -22.12
C SER A 278 27.43 7.57 -23.61
N GLN A 279 28.66 7.17 -23.99
CA GLN A 279 29.22 7.28 -25.34
C GLN A 279 30.06 6.04 -25.62
N LEU A 280 29.40 4.88 -25.80
CA LEU A 280 30.11 3.63 -26.07
C LEU A 280 30.76 3.63 -27.42
N GLU A 281 32.09 3.68 -27.42
CA GLU A 281 32.94 3.59 -28.59
C GLU A 281 33.88 2.37 -28.51
N SER A 282 34.66 2.10 -29.52
CA SER A 282 35.66 1.04 -29.48
C SER A 282 36.77 1.38 -28.51
N LEU A 283 37.15 0.40 -27.66
CA LEU A 283 38.19 0.52 -26.67
C LEU A 283 39.27 -0.54 -26.85
N THR A 284 40.52 -0.12 -26.96
CA THR A 284 41.66 -1.06 -26.99
C THR A 284 42.01 -1.44 -25.54
N LEU A 285 42.05 -2.75 -25.27
CA LEU A 285 42.43 -3.29 -23.96
C LEU A 285 43.97 -3.41 -23.80
N PRO A 286 44.53 -3.22 -22.61
CA PRO A 286 43.83 -2.84 -21.39
C PRO A 286 43.27 -1.41 -21.47
N GLY A 287 42.02 -1.27 -20.89
CA GLY A 287 41.32 0.01 -20.90
C GLY A 287 40.22 0.10 -19.86
N VAL A 288 39.68 1.30 -19.74
CA VAL A 288 38.68 1.61 -18.72
C VAL A 288 37.33 1.95 -19.31
N LEU A 289 36.25 1.32 -18.85
CA LEU A 289 34.87 1.79 -19.03
C LEU A 289 34.48 2.63 -17.82
N LEU A 290 34.34 3.94 -18.03
CA LEU A 290 33.82 4.85 -17.00
C LEU A 290 32.29 4.80 -17.01
N LEU A 291 31.69 4.31 -15.90
CA LEU A 291 30.25 4.32 -15.73
C LEU A 291 29.79 5.71 -15.25
N ASP A 292 29.35 6.52 -16.19
CA ASP A 292 28.82 7.88 -15.99
C ASP A 292 27.29 7.95 -16.06
N THR A 293 26.63 6.82 -15.79
CA THR A 293 25.18 6.68 -15.71
C THR A 293 24.75 6.18 -14.33
N LEU A 294 23.49 6.44 -13.95
CA LEU A 294 22.94 6.00 -12.68
C LEU A 294 22.07 4.74 -12.83
N GLY A 295 22.16 3.86 -11.84
CA GLY A 295 21.27 2.68 -11.72
C GLY A 295 21.73 1.43 -12.47
N GLU A 296 22.83 1.47 -13.23
CA GLU A 296 23.31 0.35 -14.05
C GLU A 296 24.33 -0.56 -13.32
N LEU A 297 24.95 -0.11 -12.22
CA LEU A 297 26.02 -0.84 -11.53
C LEU A 297 25.64 -2.28 -11.19
N SER A 298 24.45 -2.50 -10.61
CA SER A 298 24.01 -3.86 -10.23
C SER A 298 23.94 -4.79 -11.42
N GLY A 299 23.59 -4.28 -12.62
CA GLY A 299 23.56 -5.05 -13.86
C GLY A 299 24.94 -5.38 -14.43
N LEU A 300 26.01 -4.75 -13.93
CA LEU A 300 27.38 -5.01 -14.39
C LEU A 300 28.07 -6.12 -13.58
N PHE A 301 27.62 -6.38 -12.35
CA PHE A 301 28.25 -7.44 -11.52
C PHE A 301 28.27 -8.81 -12.18
N PRO A 302 27.26 -9.27 -12.96
CA PRO A 302 27.34 -10.54 -13.66
C PRO A 302 28.56 -10.66 -14.58
N LEU A 303 29.05 -9.56 -15.15
CA LEU A 303 30.19 -9.50 -16.07
C LEU A 303 31.54 -9.55 -15.33
N ALA A 304 31.59 -9.25 -14.04
CA ALA A 304 32.84 -9.13 -13.28
C ALA A 304 33.50 -10.50 -13.02
N HIS A 305 34.84 -10.53 -13.07
CA HIS A 305 35.67 -11.60 -12.52
C HIS A 305 36.10 -11.30 -11.07
N ALA A 306 36.26 -10.01 -10.74
CA ALA A 306 36.51 -9.54 -9.36
C ALA A 306 35.91 -8.14 -9.15
N VAL A 307 35.54 -7.81 -7.93
CA VAL A 307 34.96 -6.52 -7.56
C VAL A 307 35.75 -5.90 -6.39
N PHE A 308 36.21 -4.67 -6.55
CA PHE A 308 36.60 -3.83 -5.43
C PHE A 308 35.40 -2.97 -5.00
N MET A 309 35.08 -2.98 -3.72
CA MET A 309 33.99 -2.16 -3.17
C MET A 309 34.54 -0.87 -2.56
N GLY A 310 34.17 0.26 -3.14
CA GLY A 310 34.61 1.58 -2.73
C GLY A 310 33.96 2.11 -1.46
N GLY A 311 34.39 3.30 -1.03
CA GLY A 311 34.10 3.88 0.29
C GLY A 311 34.79 3.12 1.42
N THR A 312 35.74 2.22 1.10
CA THR A 312 36.37 1.31 2.04
C THR A 312 37.86 1.55 2.23
N LEU A 313 38.54 2.18 1.26
CA LEU A 313 39.92 2.66 1.43
C LEU A 313 40.00 4.07 2.03
N VAL A 314 38.89 4.77 2.01
CA VAL A 314 38.69 6.08 2.62
C VAL A 314 37.65 5.99 3.75
N ARG A 315 37.70 6.91 4.73
CA ARG A 315 36.84 6.88 5.94
C ARG A 315 35.38 7.25 5.66
N ARG A 316 34.74 6.50 4.73
CA ARG A 316 33.34 6.65 4.34
C ARG A 316 32.43 5.53 4.84
N GLY A 317 33.00 4.49 5.49
CA GLY A 317 32.25 3.41 6.12
C GLY A 317 31.79 2.30 5.19
N GLY A 318 32.24 2.31 3.93
CA GLY A 318 32.00 1.27 2.95
C GLY A 318 30.61 1.28 2.31
N HIS A 319 30.50 0.52 1.20
CA HIS A 319 29.26 0.28 0.46
C HIS A 319 28.83 -1.18 0.52
N ASN A 320 27.69 -1.49 -0.13
CA ASN A 320 27.02 -2.80 -0.05
C ASN A 320 27.79 -3.88 -0.79
N VAL A 321 28.41 -4.83 -0.07
CA VAL A 321 29.13 -5.98 -0.63
C VAL A 321 28.21 -7.15 -0.99
N LEU A 322 26.93 -7.10 -0.60
CA LEU A 322 25.99 -8.20 -0.85
C LEU A 322 25.59 -8.31 -2.31
N GLU A 323 25.47 -7.19 -3.03
CA GLU A 323 25.09 -7.24 -4.45
C GLU A 323 26.04 -8.08 -5.28
N PRO A 324 27.37 -7.80 -5.34
CA PRO A 324 28.29 -8.68 -6.06
C PRO A 324 28.37 -10.08 -5.46
N ALA A 325 28.21 -10.25 -4.15
CA ALA A 325 28.17 -11.57 -3.50
C ALA A 325 27.03 -12.46 -4.03
N PHE A 326 25.84 -11.91 -4.20
CA PHE A 326 24.71 -12.65 -4.79
C PHE A 326 24.94 -13.11 -6.24
N PHE A 327 25.81 -12.41 -6.97
CA PHE A 327 26.26 -12.85 -8.30
C PHE A 327 27.45 -13.81 -8.26
N GLY A 328 27.86 -14.26 -7.07
CA GLY A 328 28.99 -15.19 -6.91
C GLY A 328 30.34 -14.56 -7.26
N LYS A 329 30.47 -13.22 -7.12
CA LYS A 329 31.71 -12.54 -7.48
C LYS A 329 32.63 -12.38 -6.28
N PRO A 330 33.94 -12.63 -6.44
CA PRO A 330 34.93 -12.32 -5.42
C PRO A 330 34.94 -10.82 -5.11
N VAL A 331 34.89 -10.45 -3.84
CA VAL A 331 34.84 -9.06 -3.41
C VAL A 331 36.06 -8.71 -2.53
N ILE A 332 36.70 -7.59 -2.86
CA ILE A 332 37.74 -6.97 -2.03
C ILE A 332 37.19 -5.70 -1.40
N ALA A 333 37.49 -5.47 -0.13
CA ALA A 333 37.16 -4.23 0.58
C ALA A 333 38.34 -3.75 1.44
N GLY A 334 38.50 -2.44 1.59
CA GLY A 334 39.47 -1.81 2.46
C GLY A 334 39.10 -1.87 3.95
N PRO A 335 39.83 -1.14 4.83
CA PRO A 335 39.67 -1.23 6.28
C PRO A 335 38.38 -0.58 6.81
N TYR A 336 37.75 0.33 6.06
CA TYR A 336 36.62 1.13 6.56
C TYR A 336 35.27 0.54 6.08
N MET A 337 34.60 -0.22 6.97
CA MET A 337 33.33 -0.91 6.69
C MET A 337 32.28 -0.69 7.78
N GLU A 338 32.30 0.45 8.46
CA GLU A 338 31.48 0.73 9.64
C GLU A 338 29.97 0.66 9.33
N ASN A 339 29.55 1.05 8.10
CA ASN A 339 28.16 0.98 7.67
C ASN A 339 27.66 -0.47 7.46
N PHE A 340 28.60 -1.41 7.29
CA PHE A 340 28.37 -2.83 7.04
C PHE A 340 29.21 -3.73 7.97
N ALA A 341 29.57 -3.23 9.16
CA ALA A 341 30.53 -3.87 10.05
C ALA A 341 30.22 -5.34 10.38
N GLU A 342 28.94 -5.65 10.63
CA GLU A 342 28.51 -7.02 10.93
C GLU A 342 28.67 -7.93 9.71
N ILE A 343 28.19 -7.49 8.55
CA ILE A 343 28.30 -8.21 7.26
C ILE A 343 29.78 -8.41 6.92
N ALA A 344 30.60 -7.37 7.04
CA ALA A 344 32.03 -7.44 6.75
C ALA A 344 32.75 -8.45 7.67
N ARG A 345 32.47 -8.43 8.97
CA ARG A 345 33.04 -9.37 9.94
C ARG A 345 32.67 -10.80 9.60
N GLU A 346 31.41 -11.07 9.34
CA GLU A 346 30.89 -12.40 9.05
C GLU A 346 31.42 -12.94 7.74
N PHE A 347 31.39 -12.13 6.66
CA PHE A 347 31.88 -12.53 5.35
C PHE A 347 33.40 -12.74 5.34
N THR A 348 34.14 -11.91 6.09
CA THR A 348 35.58 -12.10 6.23
C THR A 348 35.91 -13.39 7.00
N ALA A 349 35.20 -13.68 8.08
CA ALA A 349 35.39 -14.90 8.86
C ALA A 349 35.08 -16.18 8.03
N ALA A 350 34.15 -16.09 7.09
CA ALA A 350 33.78 -17.20 6.18
C ALA A 350 34.69 -17.28 4.92
N GLY A 351 35.67 -16.40 4.75
CA GLY A 351 36.47 -16.34 3.53
C GLY A 351 35.73 -15.81 2.29
N ALA A 352 34.55 -15.23 2.50
CA ALA A 352 33.64 -14.71 1.46
C ALA A 352 33.91 -13.25 1.10
N LEU A 353 34.69 -12.51 1.90
CA LEU A 353 35.14 -11.15 1.68
C LEU A 353 36.62 -11.03 1.98
N LEU A 354 37.35 -10.56 0.99
CA LEU A 354 38.78 -10.30 1.14
C LEU A 354 39.02 -8.89 1.66
N ARG A 355 39.65 -8.76 2.81
CA ARG A 355 40.02 -7.47 3.41
C ARG A 355 41.45 -7.13 3.09
N ILE A 356 41.70 -5.88 2.71
CA ILE A 356 43.05 -5.30 2.53
C ILE A 356 43.30 -4.20 3.56
N ALA A 357 44.53 -4.06 3.99
CA ALA A 357 44.93 -3.02 4.96
C ALA A 357 45.04 -1.62 4.31
N GLY A 358 45.33 -1.56 3.01
CA GLY A 358 45.48 -0.31 2.28
C GLY A 358 45.59 -0.49 0.78
N ALA A 359 45.66 0.61 0.04
CA ALA A 359 45.62 0.63 -1.42
C ALA A 359 46.78 -0.14 -2.08
N ALA A 360 47.97 -0.21 -1.43
CA ALA A 360 49.12 -0.95 -1.95
C ALA A 360 48.85 -2.46 -2.14
N GLU A 361 47.92 -3.03 -1.39
CA GLU A 361 47.55 -4.45 -1.50
C GLU A 361 46.52 -4.72 -2.60
N LEU A 362 45.88 -3.68 -3.16
CA LEU A 362 44.73 -3.88 -4.07
C LEU A 362 45.15 -4.62 -5.37
N ALA A 363 46.19 -4.12 -6.07
CA ALA A 363 46.64 -4.73 -7.31
C ALA A 363 47.15 -6.18 -7.11
N PRO A 364 48.04 -6.49 -6.14
CA PRO A 364 48.46 -7.86 -5.86
C PRO A 364 47.29 -8.81 -5.55
N ARG A 365 46.32 -8.36 -4.77
CA ARG A 365 45.16 -9.18 -4.39
C ARG A 365 44.22 -9.43 -5.58
N LEU A 366 43.98 -8.40 -6.41
CA LEU A 366 43.20 -8.56 -7.64
C LEU A 366 43.88 -9.55 -8.60
N ARG A 367 45.19 -9.45 -8.82
CA ARG A 367 45.90 -10.43 -9.65
C ARG A 367 45.75 -11.85 -9.12
N ALA A 368 45.91 -12.06 -7.83
CA ALA A 368 45.72 -13.36 -7.21
C ALA A 368 44.29 -13.91 -7.44
N LEU A 369 43.26 -13.08 -7.28
CA LEU A 369 41.89 -13.47 -7.56
C LEU A 369 41.59 -13.77 -9.01
N LEU A 370 42.22 -13.09 -9.94
CA LEU A 370 42.03 -13.32 -11.37
C LEU A 370 42.76 -14.62 -11.82
N ALA A 371 43.84 -14.98 -11.15
CA ALA A 371 44.55 -16.25 -11.38
C ALA A 371 43.82 -17.43 -10.75
N ASP A 372 43.33 -17.27 -9.54
CA ASP A 372 42.56 -18.29 -8.79
C ASP A 372 41.62 -17.59 -7.83
N ALA A 373 40.33 -17.62 -8.12
CA ALA A 373 39.29 -17.05 -7.26
C ALA A 373 39.10 -17.86 -5.94
N GLY A 374 39.73 -19.03 -5.80
CA GLY A 374 39.70 -19.85 -4.58
C GLY A 374 38.30 -20.15 -4.04
N GLY A 375 37.27 -20.07 -4.90
CA GLY A 375 35.86 -20.27 -4.52
C GLY A 375 35.25 -19.16 -3.66
N SER A 376 35.97 -18.06 -3.39
CA SER A 376 35.48 -16.99 -2.48
C SER A 376 34.17 -16.35 -2.95
N GLY A 377 33.95 -16.26 -4.26
CA GLY A 377 32.68 -15.78 -4.83
C GLY A 377 31.50 -16.72 -4.53
N GLU A 378 31.69 -18.02 -4.66
CA GLU A 378 30.68 -19.02 -4.34
C GLU A 378 30.40 -19.10 -2.84
N LEU A 379 31.43 -18.96 -2.00
CA LEU A 379 31.26 -18.83 -0.55
C LEU A 379 30.43 -17.58 -0.22
N ALA A 380 30.71 -16.47 -0.89
CA ALA A 380 29.97 -15.22 -0.70
C ALA A 380 28.49 -15.38 -1.10
N ARG A 381 28.21 -16.02 -2.25
CA ARG A 381 26.85 -16.31 -2.70
C ARG A 381 26.13 -17.23 -1.73
N GLY A 382 26.70 -18.35 -1.37
CA GLY A 382 26.09 -19.32 -0.46
C GLY A 382 25.77 -18.70 0.91
N LEU A 383 26.67 -17.88 1.46
CA LEU A 383 26.45 -17.17 2.72
C LEU A 383 25.33 -16.13 2.57
N ALA A 384 25.34 -15.32 1.51
CA ALA A 384 24.29 -14.31 1.26
C ALA A 384 22.91 -14.96 1.10
N GLU A 385 22.80 -16.04 0.32
CA GLU A 385 21.56 -16.79 0.11
C GLU A 385 21.02 -17.43 1.39
N SER A 386 21.90 -17.98 2.24
CA SER A 386 21.50 -18.59 3.52
C SER A 386 20.85 -17.59 4.49
N LYS A 387 21.11 -16.32 4.31
CA LYS A 387 20.60 -15.22 5.16
C LYS A 387 19.32 -14.58 4.63
N ARG A 388 18.85 -14.95 3.44
CA ARG A 388 17.59 -14.48 2.86
C ARG A 388 16.38 -14.84 3.72
N GLY A 389 15.25 -14.19 3.44
CA GLY A 389 13.94 -14.51 3.99
C GLY A 389 13.43 -13.50 5.01
N ALA A 390 14.15 -12.41 5.27
CA ALA A 390 13.71 -11.35 6.18
C ALA A 390 12.39 -10.72 5.73
N THR A 391 12.24 -10.45 4.43
CA THR A 391 11.02 -9.90 3.82
C THR A 391 9.82 -10.81 4.01
N GLU A 392 10.03 -12.14 3.81
CA GLU A 392 8.99 -13.15 4.00
C GLU A 392 8.51 -13.19 5.45
N ILE A 393 9.45 -13.22 6.39
CA ILE A 393 9.17 -13.21 7.84
C ILE A 393 8.42 -11.93 8.22
N ALA A 394 8.89 -10.76 7.77
CA ALA A 394 8.28 -9.47 8.06
C ALA A 394 6.87 -9.36 7.45
N CYS A 395 6.65 -9.80 6.21
CA CYS A 395 5.33 -9.81 5.58
C CYS A 395 4.36 -10.72 6.32
N ARG A 396 4.77 -11.93 6.70
CA ARG A 396 3.94 -12.87 7.45
C ARG A 396 3.52 -12.26 8.79
N ALA A 397 4.46 -11.76 9.58
CA ALA A 397 4.17 -11.11 10.86
C ALA A 397 3.27 -9.88 10.68
N ALA A 398 3.51 -9.07 9.64
CA ALA A 398 2.66 -7.93 9.33
C ALA A 398 1.22 -8.34 9.02
N ILE A 399 1.00 -9.38 8.22
CA ILE A 399 -0.32 -9.92 7.90
C ILE A 399 -1.00 -10.47 9.16
N GLU A 400 -0.32 -11.23 9.99
CA GLU A 400 -0.86 -11.78 11.24
C GLU A 400 -1.34 -10.66 12.18
N ILE A 401 -0.52 -9.62 12.38
CA ILE A 401 -0.89 -8.49 13.23
C ILE A 401 -2.00 -7.65 12.59
N LEU A 402 -1.98 -7.48 11.26
CA LEU A 402 -3.02 -6.80 10.51
C LEU A 402 -4.37 -7.51 10.66
N GLU A 403 -4.38 -8.86 10.60
CA GLU A 403 -5.57 -9.68 10.78
C GLU A 403 -6.10 -9.68 12.23
N ALA A 404 -5.21 -9.49 13.21
CA ALA A 404 -5.57 -9.39 14.63
C ALA A 404 -6.13 -7.99 15.00
N ASN A 405 -6.03 -7.00 14.13
CA ASN A 405 -6.40 -5.62 14.43
C ASN A 405 -7.34 -5.05 13.38
N TRP A 406 -8.18 -4.10 13.76
CA TRP A 406 -8.94 -3.26 12.85
C TRP A 406 -8.98 -1.81 13.35
N PRO A 407 -9.17 -0.81 12.47
CA PRO A 407 -9.17 0.58 12.87
C PRO A 407 -10.34 0.89 13.81
N ARG A 408 -10.05 1.65 14.87
CA ARG A 408 -11.06 2.16 15.80
C ARG A 408 -11.13 3.68 15.70
N GLN A 409 -12.33 4.22 15.73
CA GLN A 409 -12.49 5.66 15.82
C GLN A 409 -12.38 6.09 17.28
N ARG A 410 -11.26 6.72 17.65
CA ARG A 410 -11.10 7.35 18.97
C ARG A 410 -11.35 8.84 18.86
N ARG A 411 -12.24 9.33 19.71
CA ARG A 411 -12.50 10.76 19.86
C ARG A 411 -11.74 11.31 21.08
N PRO A 412 -11.44 12.61 21.12
CA PRO A 412 -10.96 13.28 22.34
C PRO A 412 -11.88 12.99 23.52
N LEU A 413 -11.31 12.92 24.72
CA LEU A 413 -12.05 12.55 25.92
C LEU A 413 -13.31 13.40 26.14
N PHE A 414 -13.19 14.72 25.95
CA PHE A 414 -14.33 15.63 26.08
C PHE A 414 -15.45 15.33 25.06
N GLN A 415 -15.11 15.04 23.79
CA GLN A 415 -16.09 14.64 22.78
C GLN A 415 -16.70 13.29 23.10
N TYR A 416 -15.90 12.34 23.62
CA TYR A 416 -16.42 11.05 24.06
C TYR A 416 -17.42 11.22 25.18
N LEU A 417 -17.09 12.00 26.22
CA LEU A 417 -17.99 12.25 27.36
C LEU A 417 -19.28 12.96 26.94
N LEU A 418 -19.19 13.94 26.02
CA LEU A 418 -20.33 14.66 25.48
C LEU A 418 -21.24 13.78 24.61
N LEU A 419 -20.67 12.96 23.74
CA LEU A 419 -21.41 12.18 22.75
C LEU A 419 -21.90 10.84 23.27
N LYS A 420 -21.29 10.30 24.32
CA LYS A 420 -21.66 8.98 24.86
C LYS A 420 -23.10 8.92 25.37
N PRO A 421 -23.62 9.89 26.15
CA PRO A 421 -25.02 9.90 26.56
C PRO A 421 -25.98 9.94 25.37
N LEU A 422 -25.67 10.76 24.35
CA LEU A 422 -26.48 10.84 23.13
C LEU A 422 -26.49 9.51 22.36
N SER A 423 -25.35 8.81 22.33
CA SER A 423 -25.28 7.50 21.70
C SER A 423 -26.07 6.43 22.48
N LEU A 424 -26.10 6.52 23.79
CA LEU A 424 -26.92 5.62 24.63
C LEU A 424 -28.42 5.89 24.39
N LEU A 425 -28.84 7.16 24.31
CA LEU A 425 -30.22 7.52 23.97
C LEU A 425 -30.60 7.03 22.55
N TRP A 426 -29.69 7.18 21.58
CA TRP A 426 -29.90 6.66 20.23
C TRP A 426 -30.05 5.12 20.24
N ALA A 427 -29.17 4.41 20.95
CA ALA A 427 -29.23 2.96 21.09
C ALA A 427 -30.53 2.50 21.76
N TRP A 428 -30.98 3.22 22.76
CA TRP A 428 -32.26 2.95 23.43
C TRP A 428 -33.46 3.18 22.49
N GLY A 429 -33.47 4.29 21.73
CA GLY A 429 -34.50 4.55 20.73
C GLY A 429 -34.50 3.51 19.59
N ALA A 430 -33.32 3.08 19.16
CA ALA A 430 -33.18 2.00 18.18
C ALA A 430 -33.72 0.65 18.71
N ARG A 431 -33.53 0.35 20.00
CA ARG A 431 -34.10 -0.83 20.66
C ARG A 431 -35.63 -0.77 20.82
N ARG A 432 -36.19 0.41 21.16
CA ARG A 432 -37.64 0.59 21.28
C ARG A 432 -38.40 0.35 19.99
N LYS A 433 -37.81 0.73 18.85
CA LYS A 433 -38.39 0.46 17.51
C LYS A 433 -38.39 -1.04 17.15
N GLN A 434 -37.93 -1.91 18.03
CA GLN A 434 -37.85 -3.36 17.77
C GLN A 434 -39.17 -4.10 18.04
N ASN A 435 -40.08 -3.52 18.78
CA ASN A 435 -41.34 -4.16 19.22
C ASN A 435 -42.51 -3.77 18.28
N VAL A 436 -42.34 -3.95 16.99
CA VAL A 436 -43.38 -3.72 15.98
C VAL A 436 -43.79 -5.09 15.43
N VAL A 437 -45.10 -5.36 15.34
CA VAL A 437 -45.62 -6.54 14.66
C VAL A 437 -45.41 -6.37 13.15
N PRO A 438 -44.65 -7.27 12.50
CA PRO A 438 -44.36 -7.10 11.09
C PRO A 438 -45.56 -7.52 10.21
N GLU A 439 -45.85 -6.70 9.19
CA GLU A 439 -46.85 -6.96 8.18
C GLU A 439 -46.23 -7.74 7.00
N ARG A 440 -46.93 -8.72 6.45
CA ARG A 440 -46.46 -9.53 5.33
C ARG A 440 -47.00 -9.01 3.99
N LEU A 441 -46.18 -9.14 2.95
CA LEU A 441 -46.59 -9.05 1.57
C LEU A 441 -46.98 -10.46 1.07
N ALA A 442 -47.68 -10.50 -0.08
CA ALA A 442 -48.10 -11.75 -0.69
C ALA A 442 -46.94 -12.56 -1.32
N VAL A 443 -45.77 -11.95 -1.46
CA VAL A 443 -44.58 -12.56 -2.06
C VAL A 443 -43.40 -12.49 -1.09
N PRO A 444 -42.40 -13.35 -1.26
CA PRO A 444 -41.21 -13.34 -0.43
C PRO A 444 -40.47 -12.00 -0.47
N VAL A 445 -39.90 -11.58 0.67
CA VAL A 445 -39.12 -10.35 0.83
C VAL A 445 -37.72 -10.65 1.29
N ILE A 446 -36.73 -10.26 0.47
CA ILE A 446 -35.31 -10.30 0.82
C ILE A 446 -34.87 -8.89 1.20
N CYS A 447 -34.37 -8.73 2.39
CA CYS A 447 -33.77 -7.46 2.83
C CYS A 447 -32.26 -7.48 2.60
N VAL A 448 -31.77 -6.51 1.89
CA VAL A 448 -30.33 -6.20 1.77
C VAL A 448 -30.07 -4.93 2.56
N GLY A 449 -29.28 -5.03 3.64
CA GLY A 449 -29.07 -3.89 4.48
C GLY A 449 -27.76 -3.93 5.28
N GLY A 450 -27.56 -2.90 6.10
CA GLY A 450 -26.33 -2.76 6.90
C GLY A 450 -26.60 -2.19 8.30
N LEU A 451 -25.68 -2.41 9.22
CA LEU A 451 -25.73 -1.82 10.57
C LEU A 451 -25.18 -0.40 10.58
N ALA A 452 -24.37 -0.03 9.60
CA ALA A 452 -23.64 1.22 9.56
C ALA A 452 -24.26 2.28 8.64
N MET A 453 -24.05 3.54 8.97
CA MET A 453 -24.28 4.65 8.05
C MET A 453 -23.16 4.70 7.01
N GLY A 454 -23.50 4.77 5.73
CA GLY A 454 -22.56 4.90 4.60
C GLY A 454 -22.63 3.76 3.60
N GLY A 455 -21.82 3.85 2.56
CA GLY A 455 -21.81 2.93 1.43
C GLY A 455 -21.17 1.57 1.78
N SER A 456 -21.98 0.59 2.11
CA SER A 456 -21.56 -0.81 2.35
C SER A 456 -21.81 -1.74 1.15
N GLY A 457 -21.99 -1.19 -0.07
CA GLY A 457 -22.23 -1.99 -1.27
C GLY A 457 -23.66 -2.52 -1.42
N LYS A 458 -24.66 -1.91 -0.75
CA LYS A 458 -26.06 -2.34 -0.79
C LYS A 458 -26.64 -2.33 -2.20
N THR A 459 -26.61 -1.19 -2.86
CA THR A 459 -27.18 -1.01 -4.19
C THR A 459 -26.63 -1.99 -5.24
N PRO A 460 -25.30 -2.19 -5.36
CA PRO A 460 -24.76 -3.23 -6.25
C PRO A 460 -25.22 -4.64 -5.89
N THR A 461 -25.36 -4.97 -4.59
CA THR A 461 -25.84 -6.29 -4.17
C THR A 461 -27.32 -6.49 -4.49
N VAL A 462 -28.17 -5.47 -4.34
CA VAL A 462 -29.58 -5.53 -4.72
C VAL A 462 -29.72 -5.73 -6.23
N LEU A 463 -28.96 -5.00 -7.04
CA LEU A 463 -28.95 -5.19 -8.50
C LEU A 463 -28.51 -6.59 -8.88
N HIS A 464 -27.44 -7.07 -8.30
CA HIS A 464 -26.92 -8.41 -8.56
C HIS A 464 -27.95 -9.51 -8.26
N LEU A 465 -28.68 -9.40 -7.13
CA LEU A 465 -29.78 -10.31 -6.80
C LEU A 465 -30.97 -10.14 -7.76
N ALA A 466 -31.31 -8.92 -8.17
CA ALA A 466 -32.39 -8.69 -9.14
C ALA A 466 -32.08 -9.33 -10.49
N GLU A 467 -30.84 -9.19 -10.98
CA GLU A 467 -30.36 -9.86 -12.20
C GLU A 467 -30.44 -11.38 -12.10
N TYR A 468 -30.02 -11.91 -10.93
CA TYR A 468 -30.15 -13.35 -10.69
C TYR A 468 -31.57 -13.82 -10.75
N PHE A 469 -32.55 -13.18 -10.07
CA PHE A 469 -33.95 -13.59 -10.10
C PHE A 469 -34.54 -13.52 -11.52
N ARG A 470 -34.17 -12.49 -12.28
CA ARG A 470 -34.58 -12.38 -13.68
C ARG A 470 -34.02 -13.53 -14.53
N ARG A 471 -32.75 -13.93 -14.33
CA ARG A 471 -32.16 -15.08 -15.05
C ARG A 471 -32.86 -16.39 -14.78
N ILE A 472 -33.45 -16.58 -13.62
CA ILE A 472 -34.21 -17.79 -13.28
C ILE A 472 -35.73 -17.66 -13.58
N GLY A 473 -36.09 -16.69 -14.43
CA GLY A 473 -37.49 -16.50 -14.88
C GLY A 473 -38.42 -15.89 -13.83
N ARG A 474 -37.88 -15.18 -12.82
CA ARG A 474 -38.68 -14.49 -11.80
C ARG A 474 -38.69 -12.99 -12.03
N THR A 475 -39.79 -12.33 -11.75
CA THR A 475 -39.94 -10.88 -11.85
C THR A 475 -39.62 -10.21 -10.52
N PRO A 476 -38.47 -9.53 -10.38
CA PRO A 476 -38.14 -8.85 -9.14
C PRO A 476 -38.82 -7.48 -9.01
N GLY A 477 -39.22 -7.13 -7.79
CA GLY A 477 -39.60 -5.78 -7.40
C GLY A 477 -38.56 -5.23 -6.38
N ILE A 478 -38.20 -3.97 -6.50
CA ILE A 478 -37.29 -3.32 -5.55
C ILE A 478 -38.03 -2.26 -4.74
N LEU A 479 -37.92 -2.29 -3.43
CA LEU A 479 -38.44 -1.26 -2.54
C LEU A 479 -37.28 -0.45 -1.93
N THR A 480 -37.27 0.88 -2.14
CA THR A 480 -36.26 1.79 -1.59
C THR A 480 -36.88 3.04 -0.99
N ARG A 481 -36.07 3.79 -0.24
CA ARG A 481 -36.55 5.00 0.48
C ARG A 481 -36.74 6.22 -0.41
N GLY A 482 -35.96 6.35 -1.48
CA GLY A 482 -35.89 7.58 -2.26
C GLY A 482 -35.17 8.71 -1.49
N TYR A 483 -33.95 8.45 -1.08
CA TYR A 483 -33.13 9.45 -0.41
C TYR A 483 -32.91 10.68 -1.31
N ARG A 484 -33.09 11.91 -0.76
CA ARG A 484 -33.06 13.19 -1.48
C ARG A 484 -34.09 13.35 -2.61
N ARG A 485 -35.17 12.62 -2.57
CA ARG A 485 -36.30 12.82 -3.45
C ARG A 485 -36.92 14.21 -3.17
N VAL A 486 -37.22 14.96 -4.22
CA VAL A 486 -37.78 16.31 -4.14
C VAL A 486 -39.32 16.30 -4.28
N SER A 487 -39.86 15.27 -4.99
CA SER A 487 -41.30 15.15 -5.21
C SER A 487 -42.11 15.12 -3.91
N PRO A 488 -43.19 15.85 -3.80
CA PRO A 488 -44.09 15.88 -2.62
C PRO A 488 -44.95 14.60 -2.52
N ALA A 489 -45.05 13.80 -3.59
CA ALA A 489 -45.88 12.58 -3.60
C ALA A 489 -45.35 11.58 -2.54
N PRO A 490 -46.24 10.90 -1.77
CA PRO A 490 -45.82 10.00 -0.69
C PRO A 490 -45.08 8.77 -1.22
N TYR A 491 -45.28 8.38 -2.46
CA TYR A 491 -44.61 7.26 -3.13
C TYR A 491 -44.43 7.50 -4.62
N ALA A 492 -43.60 6.70 -5.27
CA ALA A 492 -43.56 6.54 -6.73
C ALA A 492 -43.46 5.06 -7.10
N LEU A 493 -44.09 4.68 -8.21
CA LEU A 493 -44.04 3.33 -8.78
C LEU A 493 -43.60 3.46 -10.23
N ILE A 494 -42.50 2.78 -10.58
CA ILE A 494 -41.87 2.84 -11.89
C ILE A 494 -41.77 1.43 -12.44
N ALA A 495 -42.21 1.21 -13.71
CA ALA A 495 -42.10 -0.08 -14.35
C ALA A 495 -40.63 -0.41 -14.69
N ALA A 496 -40.31 -1.66 -14.81
CA ALA A 496 -38.99 -2.09 -15.29
C ALA A 496 -38.76 -1.57 -16.71
N GLY A 497 -37.67 -0.81 -16.90
CA GLY A 497 -37.33 -0.21 -18.19
C GLY A 497 -37.87 1.18 -18.45
N ASP A 498 -38.84 1.66 -17.66
CA ASP A 498 -39.37 3.02 -17.81
C ASP A 498 -38.41 4.09 -17.29
N PRO A 499 -38.19 5.18 -18.00
CA PRO A 499 -37.41 6.31 -17.49
C PRO A 499 -38.20 7.09 -16.44
N ALA A 500 -37.47 7.63 -15.47
CA ALA A 500 -38.02 8.55 -14.47
C ALA A 500 -37.00 9.61 -14.07
N PRO A 501 -37.42 10.87 -13.79
CA PRO A 501 -36.50 11.93 -13.43
C PRO A 501 -35.95 11.76 -12.00
N VAL A 502 -34.75 12.26 -11.78
CA VAL A 502 -34.07 12.20 -10.45
C VAL A 502 -34.90 12.88 -9.35
N SER A 503 -35.67 13.92 -9.69
CA SER A 503 -36.58 14.61 -8.76
C SER A 503 -37.66 13.70 -8.17
N GLU A 504 -38.10 12.71 -8.92
CA GLU A 504 -39.10 11.72 -8.48
C GLU A 504 -38.49 10.51 -7.79
N THR A 505 -37.24 10.17 -8.10
CA THR A 505 -36.60 8.95 -7.63
C THR A 505 -35.63 9.18 -6.48
N GLY A 506 -34.93 10.30 -6.51
CA GLY A 506 -33.74 10.54 -5.70
C GLY A 506 -32.50 9.85 -6.27
N ASP A 507 -31.32 10.25 -5.80
CA ASP A 507 -30.01 9.85 -6.37
C ASP A 507 -29.76 8.32 -6.36
N GLU A 508 -30.09 7.65 -5.25
CA GLU A 508 -29.82 6.23 -5.10
C GLU A 508 -30.74 5.35 -5.95
N ALA A 509 -32.03 5.72 -6.00
CA ALA A 509 -33.02 4.94 -6.75
C ALA A 509 -32.83 5.07 -8.27
N GLN A 510 -32.20 6.14 -8.76
CA GLN A 510 -31.90 6.34 -10.17
C GLN A 510 -31.01 5.25 -10.76
N ILE A 511 -30.17 4.61 -9.94
CA ILE A 511 -29.34 3.46 -10.37
C ILE A 511 -30.24 2.29 -10.76
N PHE A 512 -31.29 2.03 -9.99
CA PHE A 512 -32.27 0.95 -10.29
C PHE A 512 -33.11 1.25 -11.52
N VAL A 513 -33.52 2.52 -11.70
CA VAL A 513 -34.26 2.97 -12.89
C VAL A 513 -33.46 2.72 -14.17
N ARG A 514 -32.19 3.13 -14.16
CA ARG A 514 -31.30 2.95 -15.32
C ARG A 514 -30.95 1.49 -15.61
N ALA A 515 -30.87 0.66 -14.58
CA ALA A 515 -30.67 -0.76 -14.76
C ALA A 515 -31.87 -1.42 -15.46
N GLY A 516 -33.08 -0.92 -15.24
CA GLY A 516 -34.30 -1.35 -15.96
C GLY A 516 -34.73 -2.81 -15.74
N ILE A 517 -34.17 -3.48 -14.73
CA ILE A 517 -34.31 -4.93 -14.52
C ILE A 517 -35.41 -5.34 -13.53
N ALA A 518 -35.98 -4.38 -12.82
CA ALA A 518 -36.98 -4.65 -11.78
C ALA A 518 -38.03 -3.54 -11.73
N HIS A 519 -39.24 -3.87 -11.31
CA HIS A 519 -40.23 -2.86 -10.94
C HIS A 519 -39.80 -2.18 -9.65
N LEU A 520 -39.94 -0.83 -9.57
CA LEU A 520 -39.43 -0.04 -8.47
C LEU A 520 -40.57 0.63 -7.71
N GLY A 521 -40.58 0.42 -6.39
CA GLY A 521 -41.42 1.14 -5.44
C GLY A 521 -40.57 2.04 -4.53
N ILE A 522 -40.85 3.34 -4.52
CA ILE A 522 -40.11 4.36 -3.77
C ILE A 522 -41.03 5.00 -2.74
N GLY A 523 -40.66 5.00 -1.47
CA GLY A 523 -41.43 5.68 -0.43
C GLY A 523 -41.02 5.34 0.99
N GLY A 524 -41.52 6.10 1.96
CA GLY A 524 -41.19 5.94 3.39
C GLY A 524 -41.85 4.71 4.01
N ASP A 525 -43.11 4.44 3.72
CA ASP A 525 -43.86 3.25 4.15
C ASP A 525 -43.71 2.12 3.13
N ARG A 526 -42.74 1.21 3.35
CA ARG A 526 -42.47 0.10 2.46
C ARG A 526 -43.57 -0.94 2.39
N VAL A 527 -44.43 -1.02 3.41
CA VAL A 527 -45.60 -1.95 3.42
C VAL A 527 -46.63 -1.45 2.43
N ASP A 528 -47.05 -0.18 2.54
CA ASP A 528 -48.01 0.41 1.62
C ASP A 528 -47.52 0.44 0.16
N VAL A 529 -46.27 0.89 -0.03
CA VAL A 529 -45.64 0.90 -1.35
C VAL A 529 -45.53 -0.49 -1.94
N GLY A 530 -45.15 -1.49 -1.14
CA GLY A 530 -45.07 -2.88 -1.55
C GLY A 530 -46.42 -3.46 -1.99
N ARG A 531 -47.48 -3.19 -1.23
CA ARG A 531 -48.86 -3.60 -1.63
C ARG A 531 -49.29 -2.98 -2.95
N ARG A 532 -49.00 -1.69 -3.14
CA ARG A 532 -49.31 -0.99 -4.40
C ARG A 532 -48.50 -1.50 -5.58
N LEU A 533 -47.21 -1.85 -5.34
CA LEU A 533 -46.35 -2.44 -6.34
C LEU A 533 -46.92 -3.77 -6.82
N LEU A 534 -47.31 -4.67 -5.90
CA LEU A 534 -47.88 -5.96 -6.17
C LEU A 534 -49.27 -5.91 -6.83
N ALA A 535 -50.06 -4.89 -6.50
CA ALA A 535 -51.34 -4.63 -7.13
C ALA A 535 -51.23 -4.18 -8.59
N LYS A 536 -50.09 -3.53 -8.93
CA LYS A 536 -49.88 -2.94 -10.26
C LYS A 536 -49.16 -3.90 -11.22
N TRP A 537 -48.23 -4.72 -10.73
CA TRP A 537 -47.42 -5.62 -11.58
C TRP A 537 -47.25 -7.01 -10.97
N PRO A 538 -47.09 -8.04 -11.81
CA PRO A 538 -46.84 -9.41 -11.37
C PRO A 538 -45.40 -9.57 -10.89
N VAL A 539 -45.13 -9.31 -9.61
CA VAL A 539 -43.82 -9.45 -8.97
C VAL A 539 -43.79 -10.78 -8.22
N ASP A 540 -42.75 -11.58 -8.42
CA ASP A 540 -42.52 -12.86 -7.75
C ASP A 540 -41.71 -12.76 -6.45
N VAL A 541 -40.84 -11.74 -6.35
CA VAL A 541 -39.94 -11.53 -5.20
C VAL A 541 -39.67 -10.04 -5.00
N VAL A 542 -39.66 -9.61 -3.77
CA VAL A 542 -39.34 -8.22 -3.38
C VAL A 542 -37.95 -8.14 -2.76
N LEU A 543 -37.12 -7.26 -3.30
CA LEU A 543 -35.82 -6.88 -2.75
C LEU A 543 -35.95 -5.54 -1.99
N LEU A 544 -35.70 -5.56 -0.69
CA LEU A 544 -35.80 -4.38 0.16
C LEU A 544 -34.41 -3.74 0.30
N ASP A 545 -34.18 -2.62 -0.38
CA ASP A 545 -32.94 -1.87 -0.30
C ASP A 545 -32.87 -1.05 0.97
N ASP A 546 -31.72 -1.13 1.69
CA ASP A 546 -31.43 -0.46 2.96
C ASP A 546 -32.54 -0.62 4.04
N GLY A 547 -33.15 -1.79 4.07
CA GLY A 547 -34.32 -2.09 4.92
C GLY A 547 -34.05 -2.71 6.29
N TYR A 548 -32.78 -2.93 6.69
CA TYR A 548 -32.44 -3.71 7.88
C TYR A 548 -33.02 -3.13 9.19
N GLN A 549 -33.22 -1.82 9.28
CA GLN A 549 -33.88 -1.13 10.38
C GLN A 549 -35.41 -0.97 10.19
N HIS A 550 -35.97 -1.29 8.99
CA HIS A 550 -37.39 -1.18 8.71
C HIS A 550 -38.14 -2.46 9.11
N ARG A 551 -38.57 -2.57 10.38
CA ARG A 551 -39.11 -3.80 10.95
C ARG A 551 -40.60 -4.02 10.75
N ARG A 552 -41.32 -3.00 10.29
CA ARG A 552 -42.75 -3.10 10.03
C ARG A 552 -43.05 -4.03 8.84
N LEU A 553 -42.16 -4.12 7.85
CA LEU A 553 -42.26 -5.10 6.76
C LEU A 553 -41.59 -6.41 7.19
N HIS A 554 -42.38 -7.53 7.11
CA HIS A 554 -41.82 -8.87 7.31
C HIS A 554 -40.78 -9.20 6.23
N ARG A 555 -39.70 -9.84 6.61
CA ARG A 555 -38.62 -10.25 5.73
C ARG A 555 -38.40 -11.74 5.89
N ASP A 556 -38.42 -12.44 4.77
CA ASP A 556 -38.21 -13.88 4.75
C ASP A 556 -36.72 -14.21 4.75
N PHE A 557 -35.87 -13.27 4.26
CA PHE A 557 -34.42 -13.38 4.32
C PHE A 557 -33.76 -12.02 4.60
N ASP A 558 -32.95 -11.96 5.65
CA ASP A 558 -32.14 -10.79 6.03
C ASP A 558 -30.67 -11.02 5.61
N LEU A 559 -30.23 -10.38 4.52
CA LEU A 559 -28.85 -10.34 4.07
C LEU A 559 -28.15 -9.10 4.63
N LEU A 560 -27.23 -9.29 5.58
CA LEU A 560 -26.50 -8.22 6.21
C LEU A 560 -25.16 -7.96 5.51
N LEU A 561 -24.94 -6.74 5.07
CA LEU A 561 -23.68 -6.32 4.49
C LEU A 561 -22.79 -5.66 5.54
N LEU A 562 -21.57 -6.16 5.67
CA LEU A 562 -20.53 -5.59 6.53
C LEU A 562 -19.34 -5.18 5.68
N ASP A 563 -18.92 -3.93 5.83
CA ASP A 563 -17.73 -3.42 5.18
C ASP A 563 -16.46 -4.02 5.81
N ALA A 564 -15.76 -4.85 5.09
CA ALA A 564 -14.56 -5.53 5.58
C ALA A 564 -13.42 -4.56 6.00
N GLN A 565 -13.43 -3.33 5.49
CA GLN A 565 -12.40 -2.32 5.84
C GLN A 565 -12.73 -1.56 7.14
N ASP A 566 -14.00 -1.41 7.49
CA ASP A 566 -14.46 -0.78 8.74
C ASP A 566 -15.74 -1.45 9.27
N PRO A 567 -15.66 -2.73 9.69
CA PRO A 567 -16.83 -3.60 9.90
C PRO A 567 -17.83 -3.08 10.92
N LEU A 568 -17.35 -2.42 11.94
CA LEU A 568 -18.16 -1.83 13.00
C LEU A 568 -18.23 -0.30 12.97
N SER A 569 -17.81 0.31 11.84
CA SER A 569 -17.93 1.76 11.61
C SER A 569 -17.44 2.63 12.76
N GLY A 570 -16.25 2.27 13.28
CA GLY A 570 -15.64 2.93 14.42
C GLY A 570 -16.05 2.35 15.79
N GLY A 571 -16.86 1.28 15.83
CA GLY A 571 -17.15 0.50 17.03
C GLY A 571 -18.22 1.06 17.94
N SER A 572 -18.95 2.11 17.56
CA SER A 572 -19.97 2.76 18.39
C SER A 572 -21.19 3.18 17.57
N VAL A 573 -22.31 3.30 18.28
CA VAL A 573 -23.57 3.82 17.71
C VAL A 573 -23.47 5.34 17.54
N PHE A 574 -24.20 5.90 16.58
CA PHE A 574 -24.30 7.33 16.33
C PHE A 574 -24.76 8.09 17.61
N PRO A 575 -24.24 9.30 17.91
CA PRO A 575 -23.26 10.07 17.14
C PRO A 575 -21.79 9.79 17.51
N LEU A 576 -21.51 8.91 18.46
CA LEU A 576 -20.14 8.58 18.87
C LEU A 576 -19.39 7.79 17.76
N GLY A 577 -20.06 6.86 17.12
CA GLY A 577 -19.64 6.14 15.94
C GLY A 577 -20.62 6.32 14.77
N ARG A 578 -20.62 5.37 13.82
CA ARG A 578 -21.49 5.39 12.64
C ARG A 578 -22.47 4.22 12.57
N LEU A 579 -22.58 3.40 13.62
CA LEU A 579 -23.60 2.37 13.66
C LEU A 579 -24.98 2.99 13.86
N ARG A 580 -25.98 2.52 13.09
CA ARG A 580 -27.39 2.90 13.22
C ARG A 580 -28.06 2.24 14.42
N GLU A 581 -27.58 1.07 14.79
CA GLU A 581 -28.04 0.29 15.94
C GLU A 581 -26.83 -0.47 16.54
N PRO A 582 -26.96 -1.01 17.75
CA PRO A 582 -25.91 -1.82 18.38
C PRO A 582 -25.48 -3.01 17.52
N ALA A 583 -24.20 -3.39 17.62
CA ALA A 583 -23.59 -4.44 16.79
C ALA A 583 -24.24 -5.83 16.98
N GLU A 584 -24.88 -6.05 18.14
CA GLU A 584 -25.67 -7.26 18.41
C GLU A 584 -26.82 -7.46 17.41
N GLY A 585 -27.22 -6.38 16.72
CA GLY A 585 -28.18 -6.44 15.63
C GLY A 585 -27.82 -7.43 14.51
N LEU A 586 -26.54 -7.78 14.37
CA LEU A 586 -26.09 -8.76 13.38
C LEU A 586 -26.69 -10.16 13.60
N ARG A 587 -27.10 -10.49 14.85
CA ARG A 587 -27.70 -11.81 15.17
C ARG A 587 -29.00 -12.12 14.42
N ARG A 588 -29.66 -11.08 13.89
CA ARG A 588 -30.91 -11.24 13.14
C ARG A 588 -30.70 -11.71 11.70
N ALA A 589 -29.52 -11.47 11.16
CA ALA A 589 -29.22 -11.85 9.79
C ALA A 589 -29.36 -13.37 9.56
N ASN A 590 -29.78 -13.74 8.35
CA ASN A 590 -29.75 -15.13 7.88
C ASN A 590 -28.38 -15.45 7.26
N ALA A 591 -27.75 -14.45 6.65
CA ALA A 591 -26.40 -14.53 6.13
C ALA A 591 -25.72 -13.15 6.20
N ILE A 592 -24.40 -13.16 6.22
CA ILE A 592 -23.56 -11.96 6.16
C ILE A 592 -22.75 -11.99 4.89
N VAL A 593 -22.68 -10.85 4.17
CA VAL A 593 -21.72 -10.64 3.10
C VAL A 593 -20.71 -9.59 3.56
N LEU A 594 -19.44 -9.99 3.64
CA LEU A 594 -18.34 -9.06 3.84
C LEU A 594 -18.07 -8.38 2.50
N THR A 595 -18.38 -7.11 2.41
CA THR A 595 -18.17 -6.32 1.19
C THR A 595 -16.82 -5.64 1.19
N ARG A 596 -16.31 -5.28 0.00
CA ARG A 596 -14.99 -4.64 -0.18
C ARG A 596 -13.84 -5.45 0.43
N VAL A 597 -13.94 -6.77 0.32
CA VAL A 597 -12.88 -7.67 0.75
C VAL A 597 -11.63 -7.40 -0.08
N GLN A 598 -10.50 -7.26 0.60
CA GLN A 598 -9.19 -7.06 0.00
C GLN A 598 -8.51 -8.41 -0.24
N ARG A 599 -7.88 -8.57 -1.39
CA ARG A 599 -7.13 -9.78 -1.73
C ARG A 599 -5.98 -9.97 -0.73
N GLY A 600 -5.70 -11.22 -0.39
CA GLY A 600 -4.67 -11.58 0.58
C GLY A 600 -5.06 -11.37 2.05
N ARG A 601 -6.33 -10.93 2.35
CA ARG A 601 -6.86 -10.75 3.70
C ARG A 601 -7.82 -11.88 4.07
N GLU A 602 -7.66 -12.46 5.24
CA GLU A 602 -8.53 -13.53 5.76
C GLU A 602 -9.61 -13.02 6.73
N TYR A 603 -9.41 -11.85 7.32
CA TYR A 603 -10.34 -11.22 8.28
C TYR A 603 -10.62 -12.07 9.54
N ARG A 604 -9.63 -12.84 10.01
CA ARG A 604 -9.75 -13.82 11.12
C ARG A 604 -10.45 -13.24 12.34
N ARG A 605 -10.07 -12.04 12.77
CA ARG A 605 -10.68 -11.38 13.93
C ARG A 605 -12.15 -11.03 13.71
N LEU A 606 -12.53 -10.60 12.52
CA LEU A 606 -13.90 -10.26 12.19
C LEU A 606 -14.76 -11.52 12.16
N LEU A 607 -14.27 -12.58 11.53
CA LEU A 607 -14.95 -13.89 11.49
C LEU A 607 -15.13 -14.46 12.91
N ALA A 608 -14.09 -14.41 13.74
CA ALA A 608 -14.19 -14.83 15.15
C ALA A 608 -15.19 -13.97 15.95
N TYR A 609 -15.26 -12.66 15.66
CA TYR A 609 -16.26 -11.78 16.28
C TYR A 609 -17.70 -12.16 15.87
N ILE A 610 -17.94 -12.43 14.59
CA ILE A 610 -19.24 -12.84 14.06
C ILE A 610 -19.65 -14.18 14.68
N GLU A 611 -18.75 -15.16 14.68
CA GLU A 611 -18.97 -16.48 15.27
C GLU A 611 -19.34 -16.39 16.76
N LYS A 612 -18.66 -15.53 17.51
CA LYS A 612 -19.00 -15.26 18.91
C LYS A 612 -20.39 -14.64 19.09
N GLN A 613 -20.85 -13.82 18.15
CA GLN A 613 -22.16 -13.18 18.21
C GLN A 613 -23.29 -14.13 17.83
N LYS A 614 -23.09 -14.94 16.81
CA LYS A 614 -24.04 -15.97 16.33
C LYS A 614 -23.25 -17.14 15.76
N PRO A 615 -23.09 -18.22 16.54
CA PRO A 615 -22.42 -19.43 16.06
C PRO A 615 -23.08 -20.00 14.81
N GLY A 616 -22.27 -20.46 13.86
CA GLY A 616 -22.73 -21.03 12.60
C GLY A 616 -23.35 -20.02 11.63
N MET A 617 -23.12 -18.69 11.78
CA MET A 617 -23.58 -17.68 10.85
C MET A 617 -22.90 -17.86 9.49
N PRO A 618 -23.64 -18.07 8.40
CA PRO A 618 -23.07 -18.10 7.07
C PRO A 618 -22.47 -16.75 6.71
N VAL A 619 -21.17 -16.74 6.33
CA VAL A 619 -20.44 -15.54 5.93
C VAL A 619 -19.85 -15.73 4.54
N TYR A 620 -20.25 -14.88 3.64
CA TYR A 620 -19.76 -14.80 2.27
C TYR A 620 -18.86 -13.59 2.09
N ARG A 621 -18.00 -13.63 1.10
CA ARG A 621 -17.08 -12.52 0.79
C ARG A 621 -17.42 -11.93 -0.55
N SER A 622 -17.43 -10.60 -0.64
CA SER A 622 -17.69 -9.89 -1.89
C SER A 622 -16.60 -8.85 -2.15
N ARG A 623 -16.19 -8.79 -3.39
CA ARG A 623 -15.26 -7.77 -3.90
C ARG A 623 -15.90 -7.01 -5.07
N VAL A 624 -15.44 -5.78 -5.22
CA VAL A 624 -15.76 -4.99 -6.39
C VAL A 624 -14.89 -5.48 -7.55
N VAL A 625 -15.52 -5.77 -8.68
CA VAL A 625 -14.82 -6.12 -9.92
C VAL A 625 -15.06 -5.03 -10.96
N PRO A 626 -14.05 -4.75 -11.81
CA PRO A 626 -14.25 -3.85 -12.93
C PRO A 626 -15.26 -4.47 -13.90
N GLY A 627 -16.23 -3.70 -14.32
CA GLY A 627 -17.14 -4.02 -15.40
C GLY A 627 -16.70 -3.34 -16.70
N GLU A 628 -17.67 -2.81 -17.43
CA GLU A 628 -17.46 -2.20 -18.73
C GLU A 628 -17.14 -0.71 -18.64
N TRP A 629 -16.31 -0.23 -19.57
CA TRP A 629 -16.13 1.20 -19.82
C TRP A 629 -17.30 1.74 -20.66
N MET A 630 -17.71 2.95 -20.32
CA MET A 630 -18.74 3.65 -21.07
C MET A 630 -18.23 5.03 -21.55
N PRO A 631 -18.44 5.40 -22.80
CA PRO A 631 -18.80 4.53 -23.92
C PRO A 631 -17.84 3.35 -24.10
N SER A 632 -18.32 2.27 -24.72
CA SER A 632 -17.69 0.95 -24.79
C SER A 632 -16.37 0.88 -25.55
N ALA A 633 -15.33 1.56 -25.03
CA ALA A 633 -13.95 1.41 -25.53
C ALA A 633 -12.98 1.53 -24.34
N ARG A 634 -11.92 0.70 -24.34
CA ARG A 634 -10.85 0.83 -23.36
C ARG A 634 -10.22 2.23 -23.47
N PRO A 635 -9.97 2.93 -22.36
CA PRO A 635 -9.32 4.22 -22.40
C PRO A 635 -7.94 4.13 -23.06
N GLU A 636 -7.70 4.95 -24.06
CA GLU A 636 -6.41 5.06 -24.75
C GLU A 636 -5.73 6.39 -24.37
N GLY A 637 -4.39 6.37 -24.32
CA GLY A 637 -3.60 7.54 -23.99
C GLY A 637 -3.32 7.70 -22.50
N LYS A 638 -2.74 8.86 -22.15
CA LYS A 638 -2.34 9.16 -20.76
C LYS A 638 -3.55 9.56 -19.93
N ALA A 639 -3.86 8.79 -18.91
CA ALA A 639 -5.08 8.92 -18.16
C ALA A 639 -4.92 9.79 -16.90
N ALA A 640 -5.87 10.68 -16.64
CA ALA A 640 -6.13 11.25 -15.33
C ALA A 640 -7.46 10.69 -14.79
N ALA A 641 -7.65 10.68 -13.47
CA ALA A 641 -8.86 10.11 -12.88
C ALA A 641 -9.42 10.97 -11.75
N PHE A 642 -10.74 11.00 -11.60
CA PHE A 642 -11.42 11.67 -10.48
C PHE A 642 -12.62 10.87 -10.00
N CYS A 643 -12.96 11.00 -8.73
CA CYS A 643 -14.18 10.42 -8.17
C CYS A 643 -14.65 11.14 -6.91
N GLY A 644 -15.98 11.10 -6.65
CA GLY A 644 -16.65 11.54 -5.44
C GLY A 644 -17.23 10.36 -4.65
N LEU A 645 -16.38 9.40 -4.33
CA LEU A 645 -16.74 8.20 -3.58
C LEU A 645 -16.38 8.33 -2.10
N GLY A 646 -17.11 7.65 -1.24
CA GLY A 646 -16.76 7.51 0.17
C GLY A 646 -15.44 6.77 0.40
N ASN A 647 -14.99 5.97 -0.58
CA ASN A 647 -13.68 5.32 -0.61
C ASN A 647 -13.05 5.43 -2.01
N PRO A 648 -12.39 6.55 -2.35
CA PRO A 648 -11.70 6.72 -3.63
C PRO A 648 -10.57 5.70 -3.88
N ALA A 649 -9.92 5.18 -2.81
CA ALA A 649 -8.85 4.21 -2.97
C ALA A 649 -9.30 2.92 -3.67
N SER A 650 -10.57 2.53 -3.52
CA SER A 650 -11.13 1.38 -4.23
C SER A 650 -11.14 1.60 -5.75
N PHE A 651 -11.47 2.80 -6.21
CA PHE A 651 -11.44 3.13 -7.62
C PHE A 651 -10.02 3.15 -8.18
N TRP A 652 -9.07 3.73 -7.43
CA TRP A 652 -7.65 3.70 -7.82
C TRP A 652 -7.09 2.28 -7.87
N ALA A 653 -7.49 1.41 -6.93
CA ALA A 653 -7.12 0.00 -6.94
C ALA A 653 -7.70 -0.72 -8.17
N THR A 654 -8.96 -0.45 -8.51
CA THR A 654 -9.61 -1.00 -9.71
C THR A 654 -8.88 -0.60 -10.98
N LEU A 655 -8.49 0.68 -11.13
CA LEU A 655 -7.72 1.15 -12.29
C LEU A 655 -6.37 0.43 -12.40
N ARG A 656 -5.64 0.29 -11.28
CA ARG A 656 -4.37 -0.48 -11.25
C ARG A 656 -4.56 -1.94 -11.67
N LEU A 657 -5.64 -2.59 -11.21
CA LEU A 657 -5.97 -3.96 -11.60
C LEU A 657 -6.20 -4.13 -13.10
N MET A 658 -6.74 -3.10 -13.73
CA MET A 658 -6.96 -3.06 -15.17
C MET A 658 -5.68 -2.69 -15.95
N GLY A 659 -4.54 -2.50 -15.26
CA GLY A 659 -3.28 -2.07 -15.87
C GLY A 659 -3.29 -0.61 -16.32
N ILE A 660 -4.14 0.24 -15.73
CA ILE A 660 -4.24 1.66 -16.07
C ILE A 660 -3.48 2.48 -15.04
N GLU A 661 -2.37 3.06 -15.47
CA GLU A 661 -1.64 4.06 -14.70
C GLU A 661 -2.22 5.45 -14.94
N THR A 662 -2.41 6.20 -13.85
CA THR A 662 -2.97 7.54 -13.90
C THR A 662 -1.91 8.58 -13.57
N CYS A 663 -1.74 9.58 -14.44
CA CYS A 663 -0.80 10.69 -14.24
C CYS A 663 -1.29 11.72 -13.22
N TYR A 664 -2.61 11.78 -12.98
CA TYR A 664 -3.23 12.68 -12.03
C TYR A 664 -4.48 12.05 -11.42
N ARG A 665 -4.73 12.29 -10.12
CA ARG A 665 -5.90 11.78 -9.39
C ARG A 665 -6.52 12.86 -8.52
N TRP A 666 -7.83 13.02 -8.60
CA TRP A 666 -8.58 13.95 -7.75
C TRP A 666 -9.75 13.24 -7.05
N ALA A 667 -9.74 13.29 -5.71
CA ALA A 667 -10.84 12.77 -4.89
C ALA A 667 -11.70 13.92 -4.37
N PHE A 668 -12.97 13.91 -4.70
CA PHE A 668 -14.00 14.80 -4.16
C PHE A 668 -14.67 14.17 -2.92
N GLY A 669 -15.56 14.90 -2.26
CA GLY A 669 -16.40 14.36 -1.19
C GLY A 669 -17.38 13.29 -1.69
N ASP A 670 -17.86 12.41 -0.81
CA ASP A 670 -18.90 11.44 -1.19
C ASP A 670 -20.18 12.15 -1.62
N HIS A 671 -20.84 11.66 -2.68
CA HIS A 671 -22.01 12.28 -3.32
C HIS A 671 -21.77 13.74 -3.77
N HIS A 672 -20.58 14.01 -4.31
CA HIS A 672 -20.22 15.35 -4.77
C HIS A 672 -21.07 15.78 -5.98
N GLN A 673 -21.59 17.01 -5.93
CA GLN A 673 -22.23 17.68 -7.07
C GLN A 673 -21.17 18.57 -7.74
N TYR A 674 -20.82 18.24 -8.97
CA TYR A 674 -19.71 18.90 -9.68
C TYR A 674 -20.13 20.26 -10.25
N ARG A 675 -19.42 21.31 -9.86
CA ARG A 675 -19.64 22.67 -10.37
C ARG A 675 -18.76 22.93 -11.61
N PRO A 676 -19.21 23.75 -12.57
CA PRO A 676 -18.42 24.08 -13.75
C PRO A 676 -17.00 24.58 -13.45
N ALA A 677 -16.84 25.41 -12.43
CA ALA A 677 -15.53 25.92 -11.99
C ALA A 677 -14.59 24.83 -11.44
N GLU A 678 -15.14 23.78 -10.82
CA GLU A 678 -14.35 22.64 -10.32
C GLU A 678 -13.90 21.74 -11.48
N LEU A 679 -14.75 21.52 -12.47
CA LEU A 679 -14.42 20.80 -13.70
C LEU A 679 -13.36 21.54 -14.53
N ALA A 680 -13.43 22.86 -14.61
CA ALA A 680 -12.40 23.67 -15.27
C ALA A 680 -11.04 23.54 -14.59
N ARG A 681 -10.98 23.53 -13.25
CA ARG A 681 -9.74 23.30 -12.48
C ARG A 681 -9.23 21.87 -12.66
N LEU A 682 -10.12 20.88 -12.63
CA LEU A 682 -9.76 19.48 -12.88
C LEU A 682 -9.11 19.30 -14.27
N LYS A 683 -9.73 19.90 -15.31
CA LYS A 683 -9.20 19.93 -16.67
C LYS A 683 -7.81 20.53 -16.71
N HIS A 684 -7.61 21.70 -16.10
CA HIS A 684 -6.32 22.39 -16.09
C HIS A 684 -5.21 21.48 -15.51
N HIS A 685 -5.40 20.92 -14.33
CA HIS A 685 -4.41 20.03 -13.71
C HIS A 685 -4.20 18.72 -14.48
N ALA A 686 -5.25 18.17 -15.09
CA ALA A 686 -5.11 16.98 -15.91
C ALA A 686 -4.26 17.23 -17.17
N LEU A 687 -4.49 18.37 -17.84
CA LEU A 687 -3.70 18.78 -19.00
C LEU A 687 -2.24 19.10 -18.64
N GLU A 688 -2.00 19.80 -17.52
CA GLU A 688 -0.64 20.02 -17.00
C GLU A 688 0.12 18.71 -16.74
N ALA A 689 -0.60 17.67 -16.26
CA ALA A 689 -0.04 16.33 -16.09
C ALA A 689 0.10 15.54 -17.41
N GLY A 690 -0.32 16.14 -18.54
CA GLY A 690 -0.24 15.55 -19.88
C GLY A 690 -1.33 14.50 -20.15
N ALA A 691 -2.46 14.54 -19.46
CA ALA A 691 -3.57 13.62 -19.70
C ALA A 691 -4.28 13.92 -21.03
N THR A 692 -4.77 12.88 -21.68
CA THR A 692 -5.63 12.95 -22.86
C THR A 692 -7.05 12.41 -22.58
N VAL A 693 -7.18 11.62 -21.52
CA VAL A 693 -8.45 11.01 -21.10
C VAL A 693 -8.70 11.23 -19.60
N LEU A 694 -9.95 11.49 -19.24
CA LEU A 694 -10.43 11.55 -17.86
C LEU A 694 -11.26 10.31 -17.54
N LEU A 695 -10.90 9.65 -16.44
CA LEU A 695 -11.59 8.46 -15.94
C LEU A 695 -12.38 8.78 -14.68
N THR A 696 -13.62 8.28 -14.62
CA THR A 696 -14.47 8.44 -13.45
C THR A 696 -15.34 7.21 -13.21
N THR A 697 -16.21 7.25 -12.20
CA THR A 697 -17.16 6.16 -11.90
C THR A 697 -18.53 6.47 -12.47
N GLU A 698 -19.38 5.44 -12.64
CA GLU A 698 -20.78 5.59 -13.05
C GLU A 698 -21.53 6.56 -12.14
N LYS A 699 -21.33 6.45 -10.81
CA LYS A 699 -21.94 7.36 -9.82
C LYS A 699 -21.54 8.81 -10.02
N ASP A 700 -20.28 9.06 -10.32
CA ASP A 700 -19.80 10.42 -10.52
C ASP A 700 -20.24 11.00 -11.85
N TRP A 701 -20.26 10.17 -12.89
CA TRP A 701 -20.80 10.55 -14.18
C TRP A 701 -22.26 11.08 -14.08
N MET A 702 -23.06 10.42 -13.23
CA MET A 702 -24.47 10.83 -13.00
C MET A 702 -24.60 12.19 -12.28
N ASN A 703 -23.57 12.60 -11.53
CA ASN A 703 -23.55 13.85 -10.79
C ASN A 703 -22.88 15.01 -11.54
N LEU A 704 -22.46 14.76 -12.81
CA LEU A 704 -21.91 15.79 -13.67
C LEU A 704 -23.03 16.68 -14.24
N PRO A 705 -22.77 17.99 -14.40
CA PRO A 705 -23.71 18.88 -15.09
C PRO A 705 -23.80 18.51 -16.58
N PRO A 706 -24.92 18.81 -17.26
CA PRO A 706 -25.12 18.46 -18.67
C PRO A 706 -24.02 18.97 -19.61
N GLU A 707 -23.41 20.11 -19.30
CA GLU A 707 -22.34 20.73 -20.07
C GLU A 707 -20.93 20.19 -19.74
N ALA A 708 -20.81 19.16 -18.91
CA ALA A 708 -19.52 18.67 -18.42
C ALA A 708 -18.57 18.25 -19.56
N GLU A 709 -19.05 17.53 -20.56
CA GLU A 709 -18.23 17.13 -21.70
C GLU A 709 -17.65 18.34 -22.47
N LYS A 710 -18.47 19.39 -22.66
CA LYS A 710 -18.04 20.62 -23.30
C LYS A 710 -16.96 21.36 -22.47
N ILE A 711 -17.14 21.42 -21.16
CA ILE A 711 -16.19 22.06 -20.24
C ILE A 711 -14.85 21.32 -20.25
N LEU A 712 -14.88 19.99 -20.32
CA LEU A 712 -13.71 19.15 -20.19
C LEU A 712 -12.92 19.00 -21.50
N GLN A 713 -13.45 19.36 -22.67
CA GLN A 713 -12.71 19.36 -23.94
C GLN A 713 -11.36 20.09 -23.79
N PRO A 714 -10.24 19.57 -24.37
CA PRO A 714 -10.16 18.47 -25.34
C PRO A 714 -10.06 17.07 -24.71
N LEU A 715 -10.14 16.94 -23.36
CA LEU A 715 -10.08 15.65 -22.68
C LEU A 715 -11.35 14.83 -22.98
N THR A 716 -11.15 13.58 -23.36
CA THR A 716 -12.28 12.64 -23.46
C THR A 716 -12.61 12.06 -22.08
N ILE A 717 -13.89 11.93 -21.76
CA ILE A 717 -14.30 11.34 -20.48
C ILE A 717 -14.76 9.89 -20.68
N ARG A 718 -14.36 9.01 -19.77
CA ARG A 718 -14.79 7.62 -19.69
C ARG A 718 -15.19 7.30 -18.26
N TRP A 719 -16.27 6.57 -18.07
CA TRP A 719 -16.66 6.11 -16.75
C TRP A 719 -16.75 4.58 -16.70
N LEU A 720 -16.40 4.05 -15.54
CA LEU A 720 -16.35 2.62 -15.28
C LEU A 720 -17.61 2.17 -14.56
N ARG A 721 -18.33 1.23 -15.16
CA ARG A 721 -19.34 0.46 -14.44
C ARG A 721 -18.62 -0.57 -13.57
N ILE A 722 -19.07 -0.74 -12.34
CA ILE A 722 -18.53 -1.74 -11.43
C ILE A 722 -19.55 -2.84 -11.19
N GLY A 723 -19.08 -4.08 -11.16
CA GLY A 723 -19.81 -5.24 -10.70
C GLY A 723 -19.39 -5.66 -9.30
N ILE A 724 -20.06 -6.67 -8.79
CA ILE A 724 -19.63 -7.38 -7.59
C ILE A 724 -19.45 -8.86 -7.92
N GLU A 725 -18.46 -9.46 -7.30
CA GLU A 725 -18.23 -10.90 -7.30
C GLU A 725 -18.40 -11.40 -5.86
N ILE A 726 -19.18 -12.44 -5.65
CA ILE A 726 -19.41 -13.06 -4.34
C ILE A 726 -18.75 -14.44 -4.34
N GLU A 727 -17.84 -14.67 -3.40
CA GLU A 727 -17.21 -15.99 -3.21
C GLU A 727 -18.30 -17.00 -2.75
N ALA A 728 -18.32 -18.17 -3.36
CA ALA A 728 -19.34 -19.20 -3.12
C ALA A 728 -20.79 -18.68 -3.35
N GLU A 729 -20.99 -17.85 -4.38
CA GLU A 729 -22.27 -17.24 -4.73
C GLU A 729 -23.40 -18.26 -4.82
N GLU A 730 -23.16 -19.41 -5.48
CA GLU A 730 -24.18 -20.46 -5.63
C GLU A 730 -24.68 -21.00 -4.27
N ALA A 731 -23.81 -21.06 -3.25
CA ALA A 731 -24.22 -21.47 -1.92
C ALA A 731 -25.13 -20.42 -1.25
N LEU A 732 -24.83 -19.12 -1.41
CA LEU A 732 -25.67 -18.03 -0.93
C LEU A 732 -27.04 -18.07 -1.64
N LEU A 733 -27.05 -18.20 -2.96
CA LEU A 733 -28.28 -18.22 -3.76
C LEU A 733 -29.11 -19.46 -3.46
N ALA A 734 -28.49 -20.62 -3.26
CA ALA A 734 -29.16 -21.84 -2.83
C ALA A 734 -29.81 -21.68 -1.44
N GLN A 735 -29.11 -21.08 -0.47
CA GLN A 735 -29.64 -20.77 0.85
C GLN A 735 -30.86 -19.83 0.78
N ILE A 736 -30.79 -18.78 -0.04
CA ILE A 736 -31.89 -17.84 -0.28
C ILE A 736 -33.12 -18.60 -0.86
N ARG A 737 -32.92 -19.38 -1.93
CA ARG A 737 -34.00 -20.16 -2.55
C ARG A 737 -34.65 -21.14 -1.59
N GLN A 738 -33.85 -21.91 -0.85
CA GLN A 738 -34.33 -22.91 0.10
C GLN A 738 -35.20 -22.26 1.19
N GLN A 739 -34.72 -21.16 1.78
CA GLN A 739 -35.46 -20.50 2.86
C GLN A 739 -36.76 -19.86 2.38
N MET A 740 -36.80 -19.39 1.14
CA MET A 740 -37.98 -18.75 0.54
C MET A 740 -38.84 -19.69 -0.25
N LYS A 741 -38.50 -20.99 -0.36
CA LYS A 741 -39.21 -22.00 -1.15
C LYS A 741 -39.40 -21.60 -2.64
N ILE A 742 -38.45 -20.87 -3.21
CA ILE A 742 -38.46 -20.46 -4.61
C ILE A 742 -37.87 -21.59 -5.47
N GLN A 743 -38.66 -22.09 -6.43
CA GLN A 743 -38.21 -23.06 -7.42
C GLN A 743 -37.85 -22.36 -8.75
N TYR A 744 -36.98 -22.99 -9.57
CA TYR A 744 -36.78 -22.56 -10.95
C TYR A 744 -38.11 -22.62 -11.72
N ARG A 745 -38.47 -21.61 -12.49
CA ARG A 745 -39.41 -21.74 -13.55
C ARG A 745 -38.64 -22.27 -14.77
N THR A 746 -38.83 -23.55 -15.13
CA THR A 746 -38.42 -24.07 -16.42
C THR A 746 -39.33 -23.41 -17.46
N ASN A 747 -38.76 -22.66 -18.41
CA ASN A 747 -39.47 -22.18 -19.60
C ASN A 747 -39.82 -23.35 -20.50
#